data_e630d7620b0ea51bb9614cbf85de94c4
#
_entry.id   e630d7620b0ea51bb9614cbf85de94c4
#
_cell.length_a   1.000
_cell.length_b   1.000
_cell.length_c   1.000
_cell.angle_alpha   90.00
_cell.angle_beta   90.00
_cell.angle_gamma   90.00
#
_symmetry.space_group_name_H-M   'P 1'
#
loop_
_entity.id
_entity.type
_entity.pdbx_description
1 polymer ?
#
loop_
_entity_poly.entity_id
_entity_poly.type
_entity_poly.pdbx_seq_one_letter_code
_entity_poly.pdbx_strand_id
1 'polypeptide(L)'
;MTDNKIKMPVWGPYSKKYMGISKIINELADKGARYDFSVHPTLWNSSTPVPNVTVPSNYHLWNCKNDYTFYSYRYELMWKDEVYADISFSKADDDAYLMRCEIFNNTSLSQNCILNIFASLEFPHPTYCEVSVPSGAILKTANDYVDYSYAVARPWDEENPDGMFKGMFADKEFYLGKGLGDRCENYHVHFLNLKPFGFESGDKVSYKFDDNDIKNPIIAVRYKTVTDGDAEFDMNGKTVVFAHSDELNIAYIPYMSEFTLESHGKAGIEFDFLCVVDESEKENITCKTKAQPYMPQIETKVLENGHITKLTYDTVDKPFYILTNNKNTRERKLDSGCLEDALINRLSNGDHTYDELRETFSASFQRKHSDDGFFHNSLIKSIFIEPNTSHVEYVMLSQSEPKQLSSEEYEAIYQNAKKGSKPASFNKAGEKYTLSTEILKSTLLTNVVYPVYRHGENVIHHTPGKRWDSFYTWDSGFIGMGLLEFSPKLCQYALDMYLCDDTNKDFCFLLHGSLVPTQFVEYLELLKRTNDKESLAFLYDKAKLYYEFLRGRNHASTVAKFNNGLLTTYDYWYSHCGMDDYPAQVEMMARKSQKYTCPCLSTAQIIRAGKIMKMVADSLGRYDDIKIYDEDIEYSTKALNDLAWDEESGYFGYTEYDENGNVTGIMRTADGENFNKGMDGVYPIVAGAVEGERKKKLLEHIKNPNEMWSAAGISAVDMSASYYFDDGYWNGNVWMSHQWFIWKTMLDNGEADFAYDIAKLALDMWKDETDFTYNTYECFGIATKRGGWFHNFGGLSAPICIWANAYFKPQTVTTGFDVWTDYQKTTDNSANIKFKYFGNCDKYTMIITLSDKVKYVAYLDGQKIDFNERNKGSLEFTFDKNVKGGVLEIKEDQE
;
A
#
# COMPACT_ATOMS: atom_id res chain seq x y z
N MET A 1 26.47 9.52 -9.78
CA MET A 1 25.54 8.60 -9.12
C MET A 1 24.83 7.83 -10.22
N THR A 2 24.99 6.52 -10.27
CA THR A 2 24.27 5.68 -11.24
C THR A 2 22.79 5.75 -10.88
N ASP A 3 21.95 6.08 -11.85
CA ASP A 3 20.49 6.14 -11.71
C ASP A 3 19.94 4.73 -11.42
N ASN A 4 19.87 4.35 -10.14
CA ASN A 4 19.39 3.05 -9.68
C ASN A 4 17.85 2.97 -9.63
N LYS A 5 17.15 3.96 -10.18
CA LYS A 5 15.69 3.99 -10.22
C LYS A 5 15.16 2.86 -11.11
N ILE A 6 14.46 1.92 -10.48
CA ILE A 6 13.73 0.88 -11.22
C ILE A 6 12.56 1.54 -11.95
N LYS A 7 12.52 1.35 -13.28
CA LYS A 7 11.42 1.86 -14.10
C LYS A 7 10.32 0.80 -14.22
N MET A 8 9.12 1.17 -13.79
CA MET A 8 7.93 0.37 -14.03
C MET A 8 7.47 0.49 -15.49
N PRO A 9 6.82 -0.54 -16.06
CA PRO A 9 6.27 -0.46 -17.41
C PRO A 9 5.27 0.70 -17.56
N VAL A 10 5.26 1.37 -18.71
CA VAL A 10 4.27 2.42 -19.00
C VAL A 10 2.85 1.88 -19.26
N TRP A 11 2.75 0.60 -19.63
CA TRP A 11 1.49 -0.12 -19.75
C TRP A 11 1.32 -1.10 -18.60
N GLY A 12 0.14 -1.07 -17.96
CA GLY A 12 -0.17 -1.98 -16.85
C GLY A 12 -1.58 -1.77 -16.29
N PRO A 13 -1.97 -2.50 -15.26
CA PRO A 13 -3.29 -2.40 -14.64
C PRO A 13 -3.39 -1.20 -13.68
N TYR A 14 -3.12 0.02 -14.15
CA TYR A 14 -2.91 1.20 -13.28
C TYR A 14 -4.17 1.98 -12.95
N SER A 15 -5.31 1.64 -13.53
CA SER A 15 -6.58 2.27 -13.15
C SER A 15 -6.85 2.09 -11.66
N LYS A 16 -7.29 3.15 -10.99
CA LYS A 16 -7.62 3.12 -9.56
C LYS A 16 -8.95 2.42 -9.25
N LYS A 17 -9.79 2.26 -10.24
CA LYS A 17 -11.17 1.84 -10.03
C LYS A 17 -11.56 0.61 -10.84
N TYR A 18 -11.19 0.59 -12.11
CA TYR A 18 -11.65 -0.44 -13.03
C TYR A 18 -10.54 -1.43 -13.37
N MET A 19 -10.91 -2.67 -13.60
CA MET A 19 -10.01 -3.64 -14.19
C MET A 19 -9.92 -3.41 -15.69
N GLY A 20 -8.70 -3.39 -16.19
CA GLY A 20 -8.40 -3.10 -17.57
C GLY A 20 -6.90 -2.92 -17.76
N ILE A 21 -6.53 -2.17 -18.76
CA ILE A 21 -5.15 -1.75 -19.00
C ILE A 21 -5.07 -0.24 -19.10
N SER A 22 -4.04 0.32 -18.48
CA SER A 22 -3.75 1.74 -18.58
C SER A 22 -2.40 1.97 -19.23
N LYS A 23 -2.27 3.11 -19.91
CA LYS A 23 -0.98 3.64 -20.35
C LYS A 23 -0.71 4.97 -19.69
N ILE A 24 0.44 5.10 -19.04
CA ILE A 24 0.92 6.36 -18.49
C ILE A 24 1.29 7.30 -19.66
N ILE A 25 0.80 8.52 -19.60
CA ILE A 25 1.07 9.55 -20.61
C ILE A 25 2.26 10.37 -20.14
N ASN A 26 3.44 10.03 -20.63
CA ASN A 26 4.69 10.65 -20.16
C ASN A 26 4.74 12.16 -20.45
N GLU A 27 4.12 12.61 -21.54
CA GLU A 27 4.03 14.02 -21.91
C GLU A 27 3.19 14.86 -20.94
N LEU A 28 2.36 14.18 -20.14
CA LEU A 28 1.48 14.76 -19.12
C LEU A 28 1.75 14.16 -17.73
N ALA A 29 2.97 13.71 -17.45
CA ALA A 29 3.34 13.08 -16.18
C ALA A 29 3.20 14.06 -15.00
N ASP A 30 3.47 15.35 -15.21
CA ASP A 30 3.23 16.41 -14.25
C ASP A 30 1.75 16.51 -13.83
N LYS A 31 0.85 16.19 -14.73
CA LYS A 31 -0.61 16.18 -14.50
C LYS A 31 -1.15 14.82 -14.06
N GLY A 32 -0.30 13.81 -13.94
CA GLY A 32 -0.71 12.46 -13.56
C GLY A 32 -1.66 11.79 -14.56
N ALA A 33 -1.56 12.15 -15.84
CA ALA A 33 -2.45 11.63 -16.86
C ALA A 33 -2.14 10.18 -17.24
N ARG A 34 -3.19 9.40 -17.45
CA ARG A 34 -3.13 8.04 -18.01
C ARG A 34 -4.29 7.84 -19.01
N TYR A 35 -4.07 6.99 -19.98
CA TYR A 35 -5.13 6.49 -20.84
C TYR A 35 -5.62 5.17 -20.27
N ASP A 36 -6.91 5.09 -19.94
CA ASP A 36 -7.54 3.89 -19.40
C ASP A 36 -8.36 3.19 -20.46
N PHE A 37 -8.25 1.87 -20.48
CA PHE A 37 -9.06 0.98 -21.27
C PHE A 37 -9.62 -0.10 -20.34
N SER A 38 -10.93 -0.10 -20.15
CA SER A 38 -11.61 -1.05 -19.27
C SER A 38 -12.65 -1.87 -20.01
N VAL A 39 -12.89 -3.09 -19.54
CA VAL A 39 -13.72 -4.08 -20.22
C VAL A 39 -14.74 -4.65 -19.25
N HIS A 40 -16.00 -4.62 -19.63
CA HIS A 40 -17.12 -5.03 -18.80
C HIS A 40 -18.08 -5.94 -19.58
N PRO A 41 -17.92 -7.27 -19.44
CA PRO A 41 -18.87 -8.22 -19.97
C PRO A 41 -20.17 -8.14 -19.17
N THR A 42 -21.30 -8.30 -19.85
CA THR A 42 -22.63 -8.27 -19.23
C THR A 42 -23.51 -9.36 -19.82
N LEU A 43 -24.47 -9.84 -19.04
CA LEU A 43 -25.57 -10.64 -19.57
C LEU A 43 -26.65 -9.73 -20.13
N TRP A 44 -27.23 -10.15 -21.26
CA TRP A 44 -28.44 -9.54 -21.79
C TRP A 44 -29.63 -10.36 -21.33
N ASN A 45 -30.27 -9.92 -20.28
CA ASN A 45 -31.47 -10.57 -19.79
C ASN A 45 -32.71 -9.75 -20.17
N SER A 46 -33.58 -10.32 -20.97
CA SER A 46 -34.81 -9.70 -21.50
C SER A 46 -34.50 -8.44 -22.32
N SER A 47 -34.54 -7.27 -21.74
CA SER A 47 -34.31 -5.99 -22.43
C SER A 47 -33.22 -5.14 -21.75
N THR A 48 -32.69 -5.58 -20.62
CA THR A 48 -31.80 -4.75 -19.81
C THR A 48 -30.45 -5.42 -19.64
N PRO A 49 -29.35 -4.84 -20.11
CA PRO A 49 -28.03 -5.28 -19.77
C PRO A 49 -27.74 -4.98 -18.29
N VAL A 50 -27.08 -5.89 -17.61
CA VAL A 50 -26.64 -5.69 -16.23
C VAL A 50 -25.13 -5.49 -16.25
N PRO A 51 -24.61 -4.26 -16.16
CA PRO A 51 -23.19 -4.01 -16.21
C PRO A 51 -22.53 -4.37 -14.88
N ASN A 52 -21.40 -5.06 -14.94
CA ASN A 52 -20.60 -5.39 -13.76
C ASN A 52 -19.73 -4.23 -13.29
N VAL A 53 -19.70 -3.12 -14.00
CA VAL A 53 -18.86 -1.95 -13.68
C VAL A 53 -19.22 -1.30 -12.34
N THR A 54 -20.46 -1.44 -11.90
CA THR A 54 -20.94 -0.89 -10.64
C THR A 54 -20.76 -1.82 -9.44
N VAL A 55 -20.34 -3.07 -9.70
CA VAL A 55 -20.14 -4.09 -8.65
C VAL A 55 -18.70 -4.60 -8.74
N PRO A 56 -17.75 -3.95 -8.07
CA PRO A 56 -16.32 -4.30 -8.14
C PRO A 56 -16.01 -5.74 -7.73
N SER A 57 -16.90 -6.38 -7.00
CA SER A 57 -16.76 -7.76 -6.54
C SER A 57 -16.96 -8.83 -7.61
N ASN A 58 -17.42 -8.47 -8.79
CA ASN A 58 -17.76 -9.44 -9.82
C ASN A 58 -16.57 -9.93 -10.64
N TYR A 59 -15.35 -9.54 -10.30
CA TYR A 59 -14.15 -10.05 -10.93
C TYR A 59 -13.16 -10.62 -9.93
N HIS A 60 -12.36 -11.57 -10.40
CA HIS A 60 -11.27 -12.19 -9.64
C HIS A 60 -9.96 -11.98 -10.39
N LEU A 61 -8.89 -11.64 -9.65
CA LEU A 61 -7.53 -11.54 -10.18
C LEU A 61 -7.03 -12.96 -10.41
N TRP A 62 -6.71 -13.31 -11.67
CA TRP A 62 -6.54 -14.72 -12.04
C TRP A 62 -5.10 -15.13 -12.27
N ASN A 63 -4.37 -14.34 -13.04
CA ASN A 63 -2.97 -14.57 -13.33
C ASN A 63 -2.26 -13.27 -13.69
N CYS A 64 -1.01 -13.09 -13.29
CA CYS A 64 -0.23 -11.91 -13.62
C CYS A 64 1.26 -12.22 -13.68
N LYS A 65 1.94 -11.73 -14.72
CA LYS A 65 3.39 -11.71 -14.82
C LYS A 65 3.96 -10.46 -14.17
N ASN A 66 5.15 -10.59 -13.56
CA ASN A 66 5.80 -9.51 -12.83
C ASN A 66 6.12 -8.27 -13.69
N ASP A 67 6.19 -8.44 -15.00
CA ASP A 67 6.50 -7.39 -15.99
C ASP A 67 5.27 -6.84 -16.72
N TYR A 68 4.06 -7.27 -16.30
CA TYR A 68 2.77 -6.94 -16.92
C TYR A 68 2.65 -7.25 -18.41
N THR A 69 3.56 -8.03 -18.99
CA THR A 69 3.43 -8.47 -20.39
C THR A 69 2.25 -9.41 -20.59
N PHE A 70 1.75 -9.99 -19.53
CA PHE A 70 0.53 -10.79 -19.48
C PHE A 70 -0.13 -10.68 -18.12
N TYR A 71 -1.45 -10.45 -18.08
CA TYR A 71 -2.27 -10.65 -16.90
C TYR A 71 -3.73 -10.92 -17.29
N SER A 72 -4.48 -11.52 -16.39
CA SER A 72 -5.86 -11.91 -16.62
C SER A 72 -6.69 -11.84 -15.35
N TYR A 73 -7.98 -11.71 -15.57
CA TYR A 73 -8.98 -11.79 -14.52
C TYR A 73 -10.25 -12.44 -15.06
N ARG A 74 -11.06 -12.95 -14.14
CA ARG A 74 -12.32 -13.62 -14.41
C ARG A 74 -13.47 -12.75 -13.94
N TYR A 75 -14.46 -12.53 -14.78
CA TYR A 75 -15.76 -11.97 -14.40
C TYR A 75 -16.78 -13.08 -14.26
N GLU A 76 -17.45 -13.15 -13.11
CA GLU A 76 -18.62 -13.99 -12.94
C GLU A 76 -19.86 -13.24 -13.43
N LEU A 77 -20.57 -13.81 -14.40
CA LEU A 77 -21.78 -13.25 -14.97
C LEU A 77 -23.03 -13.89 -14.36
N MET A 78 -22.90 -15.11 -13.86
CA MET A 78 -23.90 -15.84 -13.06
C MET A 78 -23.24 -16.46 -11.84
N TRP A 79 -23.80 -17.54 -11.31
CA TRP A 79 -23.16 -18.28 -10.24
C TRP A 79 -21.77 -18.79 -10.64
N LYS A 80 -20.94 -18.99 -9.65
CA LYS A 80 -19.56 -19.43 -9.82
C LYS A 80 -19.48 -20.60 -10.80
N ASP A 81 -18.65 -20.43 -11.85
CA ASP A 81 -18.37 -21.41 -12.92
C ASP A 81 -19.54 -21.75 -13.85
N GLU A 82 -20.69 -21.09 -13.74
CA GLU A 82 -21.81 -21.32 -14.68
C GLU A 82 -21.69 -20.49 -15.94
N VAL A 83 -21.68 -19.15 -15.80
CA VAL A 83 -21.42 -18.22 -16.91
C VAL A 83 -20.41 -17.20 -16.44
N TYR A 84 -19.26 -17.14 -17.09
CA TYR A 84 -18.18 -16.25 -16.74
C TYR A 84 -17.35 -15.83 -17.95
N ALA A 85 -16.60 -14.76 -17.82
CA ALA A 85 -15.68 -14.28 -18.84
C ALA A 85 -14.25 -14.23 -18.30
N ASP A 86 -13.33 -14.93 -18.97
CA ASP A 86 -11.90 -14.81 -18.75
C ASP A 86 -11.34 -13.74 -19.69
N ILE A 87 -10.84 -12.64 -19.09
CA ILE A 87 -10.30 -11.51 -19.81
C ILE A 87 -8.80 -11.45 -19.56
N SER A 88 -8.02 -11.38 -20.63
CA SER A 88 -6.57 -11.23 -20.54
C SER A 88 -6.06 -10.07 -21.38
N PHE A 89 -4.97 -9.47 -20.91
CA PHE A 89 -4.18 -8.49 -21.62
C PHE A 89 -2.81 -9.07 -21.92
N SER A 90 -2.45 -9.08 -23.20
CA SER A 90 -1.25 -9.71 -23.74
C SER A 90 -0.45 -8.70 -24.53
N LYS A 91 0.80 -8.44 -24.14
CA LYS A 91 1.67 -7.56 -24.89
C LYS A 91 1.90 -8.12 -26.28
N ALA A 92 1.51 -7.38 -27.31
CA ALA A 92 1.77 -7.73 -28.71
C ALA A 92 3.12 -7.14 -29.17
N ASP A 93 3.37 -5.87 -28.83
CA ASP A 93 4.64 -5.17 -29.02
C ASP A 93 4.76 -4.02 -27.99
N ASP A 94 5.70 -3.11 -28.15
CA ASP A 94 5.93 -2.02 -27.19
C ASP A 94 4.81 -0.97 -27.18
N ASP A 95 4.08 -0.82 -28.25
CA ASP A 95 2.99 0.15 -28.43
C ASP A 95 1.59 -0.54 -28.47
N ALA A 96 1.52 -1.88 -28.35
CA ALA A 96 0.26 -2.60 -28.54
C ALA A 96 0.03 -3.74 -27.54
N TYR A 97 -1.24 -3.88 -27.12
CA TYR A 97 -1.73 -4.97 -26.30
C TYR A 97 -2.96 -5.61 -26.93
N LEU A 98 -3.02 -6.93 -26.87
CA LEU A 98 -4.18 -7.72 -27.23
C LEU A 98 -5.04 -7.97 -25.99
N MET A 99 -6.26 -7.51 -25.99
CA MET A 99 -7.30 -7.98 -25.08
C MET A 99 -7.98 -9.20 -25.71
N ARG A 100 -8.04 -10.31 -24.97
CA ARG A 100 -8.79 -11.52 -25.33
C ARG A 100 -9.85 -11.76 -24.26
N CYS A 101 -11.10 -11.79 -24.65
CA CYS A 101 -12.25 -12.10 -23.81
C CYS A 101 -12.86 -13.43 -24.25
N GLU A 102 -12.78 -14.45 -23.43
CA GLU A 102 -13.44 -15.73 -23.64
C GLU A 102 -14.59 -15.87 -22.64
N ILE A 103 -15.80 -15.95 -23.15
CA ILE A 103 -17.01 -16.08 -22.35
C ILE A 103 -17.45 -17.55 -22.38
N PHE A 104 -17.57 -18.14 -21.23
CA PHE A 104 -17.97 -19.54 -21.03
C PHE A 104 -19.44 -19.63 -20.62
N ASN A 105 -20.15 -20.57 -21.19
CA ASN A 105 -21.51 -20.93 -20.79
C ASN A 105 -21.53 -22.43 -20.45
N ASN A 106 -21.49 -22.76 -19.17
CA ASN A 106 -21.56 -24.14 -18.67
C ASN A 106 -23.00 -24.52 -18.26
N THR A 107 -23.98 -23.72 -18.65
CA THR A 107 -25.39 -23.99 -18.37
C THR A 107 -26.04 -24.80 -19.49
N SER A 108 -27.26 -25.29 -19.24
CA SER A 108 -28.08 -26.00 -20.24
C SER A 108 -28.87 -25.07 -21.17
N LEU A 109 -28.75 -23.74 -20.98
CA LEU A 109 -29.49 -22.75 -21.77
C LEU A 109 -28.52 -21.90 -22.59
N SER A 110 -28.92 -21.48 -23.80
CA SER A 110 -28.16 -20.48 -24.55
C SER A 110 -28.11 -19.16 -23.80
N GLN A 111 -26.97 -18.52 -23.80
CA GLN A 111 -26.76 -17.21 -23.15
C GLN A 111 -26.60 -16.12 -24.21
N ASN A 112 -27.02 -14.92 -23.86
CA ASN A 112 -26.82 -13.75 -24.70
C ASN A 112 -25.99 -12.70 -23.89
N CYS A 113 -24.82 -12.38 -24.39
CA CYS A 113 -23.89 -11.51 -23.73
C CYS A 113 -23.61 -10.24 -24.54
N ILE A 114 -23.12 -9.24 -23.84
CA ILE A 114 -22.63 -7.99 -24.42
C ILE A 114 -21.25 -7.75 -23.83
N LEU A 115 -20.34 -7.24 -24.65
CA LEU A 115 -19.05 -6.77 -24.20
C LEU A 115 -18.98 -5.25 -24.34
N ASN A 116 -18.89 -4.57 -23.21
CA ASN A 116 -18.65 -3.12 -23.15
C ASN A 116 -17.17 -2.85 -23.00
N ILE A 117 -16.66 -1.97 -23.84
CA ILE A 117 -15.28 -1.53 -23.82
C ILE A 117 -15.30 -0.02 -23.67
N PHE A 118 -14.63 0.48 -22.63
CA PHE A 118 -14.55 1.92 -22.37
C PHE A 118 -13.10 2.39 -22.46
N ALA A 119 -12.92 3.52 -23.13
CA ALA A 119 -11.62 4.17 -23.25
C ALA A 119 -11.74 5.63 -22.85
N SER A 120 -10.78 6.12 -22.07
CA SER A 120 -10.75 7.51 -21.59
C SER A 120 -9.33 7.99 -21.32
N LEU A 121 -9.10 9.29 -21.52
CA LEU A 121 -7.92 9.97 -20.99
C LEU A 121 -8.28 10.49 -19.59
N GLU A 122 -7.65 9.91 -18.58
CA GLU A 122 -7.96 10.16 -17.20
C GLU A 122 -6.91 11.08 -16.54
N PHE A 123 -7.40 11.99 -15.71
CA PHE A 123 -6.61 12.87 -14.87
C PHE A 123 -7.08 12.70 -13.42
N PRO A 124 -6.20 12.90 -12.42
CA PRO A 124 -6.63 12.86 -11.01
C PRO A 124 -7.68 13.94 -10.69
N HIS A 125 -7.66 15.05 -11.45
CA HIS A 125 -8.56 16.18 -11.26
C HIS A 125 -9.13 16.68 -12.59
N PRO A 126 -10.40 17.15 -12.63
CA PRO A 126 -11.05 17.55 -13.88
C PRO A 126 -10.56 18.86 -14.46
N THR A 127 -9.98 19.72 -13.61
CA THR A 127 -9.48 21.03 -13.98
C THR A 127 -8.02 21.21 -13.58
N TYR A 128 -7.37 22.21 -14.12
CA TYR A 128 -6.05 22.65 -13.70
C TYR A 128 -5.96 24.17 -13.70
N CYS A 129 -5.01 24.73 -12.95
CA CYS A 129 -4.69 26.13 -13.02
C CYS A 129 -3.54 26.38 -13.99
N GLU A 130 -3.81 27.17 -14.99
CA GLU A 130 -2.75 27.70 -15.84
C GLU A 130 -2.17 28.94 -15.16
N VAL A 131 -0.95 28.83 -14.66
CA VAL A 131 -0.20 29.93 -14.05
C VAL A 131 0.69 30.54 -15.12
N SER A 132 0.50 31.83 -15.40
CA SER A 132 1.38 32.57 -16.28
C SER A 132 2.13 33.61 -15.45
N VAL A 133 3.45 33.62 -15.57
CA VAL A 133 4.36 34.55 -14.90
C VAL A 133 5.17 35.35 -15.89
N PRO A 134 5.64 36.59 -15.55
CA PRO A 134 6.54 37.37 -16.39
C PRO A 134 7.80 36.60 -16.80
N SER A 135 8.36 37.02 -17.94
CA SER A 135 9.61 36.43 -18.42
C SER A 135 10.74 36.72 -17.41
N GLY A 136 11.46 35.68 -17.02
CA GLY A 136 12.54 35.76 -16.04
C GLY A 136 12.08 35.65 -14.58
N ALA A 137 10.78 35.55 -14.30
CA ALA A 137 10.28 35.25 -12.97
C ALA A 137 10.61 33.78 -12.58
N ILE A 138 10.81 33.54 -11.29
CA ILE A 138 11.14 32.21 -10.75
C ILE A 138 9.93 31.71 -9.99
N LEU A 139 9.25 30.71 -10.55
CA LEU A 139 8.10 30.05 -9.94
C LEU A 139 8.55 28.82 -9.17
N LYS A 140 8.10 28.68 -7.93
CA LYS A 140 8.36 27.55 -7.04
C LYS A 140 7.05 27.10 -6.41
N THR A 141 6.74 25.81 -6.45
CA THR A 141 5.57 25.26 -5.74
C THR A 141 5.77 25.31 -4.23
N ALA A 142 4.70 25.42 -3.47
CA ALA A 142 4.80 25.59 -2.01
C ALA A 142 5.40 24.37 -1.28
N ASN A 143 5.30 23.19 -1.86
CA ASN A 143 5.92 21.97 -1.32
C ASN A 143 7.42 21.82 -1.68
N ASP A 144 8.00 22.76 -2.41
CA ASP A 144 9.44 22.84 -2.66
C ASP A 144 10.12 23.72 -1.59
N TYR A 145 9.86 23.40 -0.30
CA TYR A 145 10.52 24.00 0.85
C TYR A 145 11.85 23.29 1.15
N VAL A 146 12.75 23.96 1.84
CA VAL A 146 14.04 23.37 2.27
C VAL A 146 13.98 22.80 3.68
N ASP A 147 13.11 23.34 4.54
CA ASP A 147 12.88 22.82 5.89
C ASP A 147 11.52 23.29 6.44
N TYR A 148 10.98 22.55 7.41
CA TYR A 148 9.79 22.93 8.15
C TYR A 148 9.84 22.34 9.55
N SER A 149 9.11 22.94 10.49
CA SER A 149 8.88 22.39 11.81
C SER A 149 7.57 22.88 12.40
N TYR A 150 6.95 22.02 13.22
CA TYR A 150 5.82 22.39 14.05
C TYR A 150 6.30 22.64 15.49
N ALA A 151 5.82 23.73 16.10
CA ALA A 151 6.20 24.12 17.47
C ALA A 151 5.64 23.16 18.52
N VAL A 152 4.48 22.58 18.25
CA VAL A 152 3.80 21.61 19.10
C VAL A 152 3.26 20.48 18.24
N ALA A 153 2.86 19.38 18.92
CA ALA A 153 2.10 18.31 18.29
C ALA A 153 0.88 18.86 17.54
N ARG A 154 0.46 18.13 16.50
CA ARG A 154 -0.73 18.52 15.73
C ARG A 154 -1.92 18.80 16.64
N PRO A 155 -2.70 19.84 16.38
CA PRO A 155 -3.87 20.15 17.17
C PRO A 155 -4.83 18.96 17.16
N TRP A 156 -5.26 18.59 18.35
CA TRP A 156 -6.30 17.59 18.53
C TRP A 156 -7.65 18.29 18.67
N ASP A 157 -8.61 17.95 17.82
CA ASP A 157 -9.99 18.42 17.96
C ASP A 157 -10.72 17.51 18.96
N GLU A 158 -10.81 17.95 20.21
CA GLU A 158 -11.42 17.21 21.30
C GLU A 158 -12.95 17.06 21.15
N GLU A 159 -13.60 17.97 20.43
CA GLU A 159 -15.05 17.93 20.20
C GLU A 159 -15.40 17.04 19.01
N ASN A 160 -14.53 16.97 18.03
CA ASN A 160 -14.71 16.18 16.82
C ASN A 160 -13.43 15.43 16.46
N PRO A 161 -13.23 14.21 16.97
CA PRO A 161 -12.08 13.38 16.65
C PRO A 161 -11.89 13.16 15.14
N ASP A 162 -12.99 13.10 14.37
CA ASP A 162 -12.93 13.05 12.90
C ASP A 162 -12.37 14.33 12.29
N GLY A 163 -12.46 15.45 13.01
CA GLY A 163 -11.85 16.72 12.60
C GLY A 163 -10.34 16.67 12.57
N MET A 164 -9.70 15.88 13.46
CA MET A 164 -8.28 15.60 13.38
C MET A 164 -7.92 14.91 12.06
N PHE A 165 -8.74 13.98 11.65
CA PHE A 165 -8.62 13.37 10.33
C PHE A 165 -8.78 14.39 9.20
N LYS A 166 -9.75 15.25 9.26
CA LYS A 166 -9.93 16.32 8.27
C LYS A 166 -8.72 17.25 8.24
N GLY A 167 -8.22 17.68 9.39
CA GLY A 167 -7.01 18.51 9.48
C GLY A 167 -5.75 17.77 9.02
N MET A 168 -5.58 16.53 9.44
CA MET A 168 -4.49 15.63 9.07
C MET A 168 -4.51 15.27 7.59
N PHE A 169 -5.70 15.20 7.02
CA PHE A 169 -5.98 14.76 5.68
C PHE A 169 -6.69 15.80 4.84
N ALA A 170 -6.55 17.09 5.17
CA ALA A 170 -7.06 18.12 4.29
C ALA A 170 -6.50 17.94 2.88
N ASP A 171 -5.19 17.65 2.78
CA ASP A 171 -4.59 17.23 1.53
C ASP A 171 -4.80 15.75 1.21
N LYS A 172 -5.22 14.95 2.15
CA LYS A 172 -5.52 13.55 1.93
C LYS A 172 -6.70 13.37 1.00
N GLU A 173 -7.66 14.24 1.02
CA GLU A 173 -8.67 14.27 -0.02
C GLU A 173 -8.03 14.45 -1.40
N PHE A 174 -6.88 15.11 -1.46
CA PHE A 174 -6.05 15.21 -2.64
C PHE A 174 -5.33 13.90 -2.96
N TYR A 175 -4.74 13.22 -1.95
CA TYR A 175 -3.93 12.01 -2.16
C TYR A 175 -4.75 10.71 -2.14
N LEU A 176 -5.84 10.66 -1.40
CA LEU A 176 -6.52 9.42 -1.09
C LEU A 176 -7.91 9.29 -1.65
N GLY A 177 -8.85 9.80 -0.91
CA GLY A 177 -10.23 9.45 -1.07
C GLY A 177 -10.77 9.92 -2.40
N LYS A 178 -10.48 11.13 -2.73
CA LYS A 178 -10.96 11.74 -3.98
C LYS A 178 -10.20 11.23 -5.20
N GLY A 179 -8.99 10.72 -5.01
CA GLY A 179 -8.23 10.03 -6.06
C GLY A 179 -8.91 8.78 -6.59
N LEU A 180 -9.73 8.11 -5.81
CA LEU A 180 -10.46 6.90 -6.22
C LEU A 180 -11.60 7.16 -7.20
N GLY A 181 -11.69 8.34 -7.73
CA GLY A 181 -12.65 8.64 -8.73
C GLY A 181 -13.36 9.97 -8.59
N ASP A 182 -13.27 10.62 -7.44
CA ASP A 182 -13.68 12.00 -7.30
C ASP A 182 -12.65 12.92 -7.93
N ARG A 183 -13.14 13.97 -8.56
CA ARG A 183 -12.30 14.99 -9.17
C ARG A 183 -12.44 16.27 -8.34
N CYS A 184 -11.30 16.82 -7.89
CA CYS A 184 -11.25 18.05 -7.14
C CYS A 184 -11.20 19.26 -8.07
N GLU A 185 -11.79 20.38 -7.64
CA GLU A 185 -11.75 21.64 -8.40
C GLU A 185 -10.47 22.44 -8.16
N ASN A 186 -9.81 22.25 -7.02
CA ASN A 186 -8.62 23.02 -6.60
C ASN A 186 -7.34 22.17 -6.59
N TYR A 187 -7.18 21.32 -7.55
CA TYR A 187 -6.11 20.33 -7.60
C TYR A 187 -4.70 20.90 -7.76
N HIS A 188 -4.54 22.09 -8.24
CA HIS A 188 -3.24 22.75 -8.46
C HIS A 188 -2.68 23.40 -7.20
N VAL A 189 -3.42 23.38 -6.11
CA VAL A 189 -2.94 23.84 -4.82
C VAL A 189 -2.03 22.78 -4.24
N HIS A 190 -0.77 23.13 -4.06
CA HIS A 190 0.22 22.29 -3.42
C HIS A 190 0.39 22.74 -1.98
N PHE A 191 -0.18 22.02 -1.05
CA PHE A 191 -0.06 22.33 0.36
C PHE A 191 1.33 21.96 0.88
N LEU A 192 1.76 22.63 1.95
CA LEU A 192 3.04 22.35 2.57
C LEU A 192 3.11 20.90 3.07
N ASN A 193 2.03 20.42 3.60
CA ASN A 193 1.92 19.11 4.18
C ASN A 193 0.50 18.60 4.08
N LEU A 194 0.23 17.41 4.61
CA LEU A 194 -1.11 16.86 4.78
C LEU A 194 -1.98 17.66 5.76
N LYS A 195 -1.48 18.74 6.31
CA LYS A 195 -2.12 19.60 7.29
C LYS A 195 -1.84 21.06 6.94
N PRO A 196 -2.82 21.96 7.01
CA PRO A 196 -2.57 23.37 6.93
C PRO A 196 -1.53 23.82 7.98
N PHE A 197 -0.76 24.82 7.63
CA PHE A 197 0.40 25.28 8.37
C PHE A 197 0.13 26.54 9.17
N GLY A 198 0.86 26.75 10.27
CA GLY A 198 0.93 28.03 10.96
C GLY A 198 -0.14 28.27 12.04
N PHE A 199 -0.85 27.25 12.50
CA PHE A 199 -1.81 27.36 13.60
C PHE A 199 -1.18 27.72 14.93
N GLU A 200 0.04 27.24 15.18
CA GLU A 200 0.73 27.40 16.44
C GLU A 200 1.86 28.41 16.33
N SER A 201 2.06 29.17 17.39
CA SER A 201 3.20 30.09 17.46
C SER A 201 4.50 29.30 17.46
N GLY A 202 5.39 29.63 16.51
CA GLY A 202 6.65 28.94 16.32
C GLY A 202 6.64 27.83 15.26
N ASP A 203 5.51 27.55 14.60
CA ASP A 203 5.50 26.75 13.38
C ASP A 203 6.36 27.43 12.31
N LYS A 204 7.23 26.66 11.64
CA LYS A 204 8.22 27.21 10.69
C LYS A 204 8.22 26.48 9.36
N VAL A 205 8.39 27.26 8.29
CA VAL A 205 8.72 26.73 6.96
C VAL A 205 9.78 27.61 6.31
N SER A 206 10.76 26.98 5.66
CA SER A 206 11.89 27.67 5.05
C SER A 206 11.93 27.44 3.55
N TYR A 207 12.22 28.50 2.82
CA TYR A 207 12.36 28.48 1.36
C TYR A 207 13.71 29.03 0.95
N LYS A 208 14.22 28.55 -0.18
CA LYS A 208 15.43 29.03 -0.81
C LYS A 208 15.24 29.15 -2.30
N PHE A 209 15.67 30.26 -2.85
CA PHE A 209 15.72 30.55 -4.28
C PHE A 209 17.18 30.62 -4.76
N ASP A 210 17.41 30.17 -5.96
CA ASP A 210 18.70 30.33 -6.62
C ASP A 210 19.00 31.82 -6.90
N ASP A 211 20.28 32.11 -7.09
CA ASP A 211 20.70 33.46 -7.46
C ASP A 211 20.02 33.90 -8.76
N ASN A 212 19.60 35.16 -8.80
CA ASN A 212 18.90 35.72 -9.96
C ASN A 212 19.27 37.17 -10.23
N ASP A 213 19.00 37.62 -11.46
CA ASP A 213 19.29 38.96 -11.93
C ASP A 213 18.06 39.91 -11.95
N ILE A 214 16.99 39.60 -11.19
CA ILE A 214 15.77 40.39 -11.11
C ILE A 214 16.11 41.72 -10.38
N LYS A 215 15.80 42.87 -11.00
CA LYS A 215 16.31 44.19 -10.53
C LYS A 215 15.67 44.59 -9.17
N ASN A 216 14.37 44.50 -9.04
CA ASN A 216 13.62 44.84 -7.84
C ASN A 216 12.80 43.62 -7.41
N PRO A 217 13.43 42.56 -6.93
CA PRO A 217 12.74 41.31 -6.65
C PRO A 217 11.75 41.45 -5.49
N ILE A 218 10.56 40.89 -5.66
CA ILE A 218 9.55 40.70 -4.65
C ILE A 218 9.07 39.25 -4.75
N ILE A 219 8.57 38.68 -3.67
CA ILE A 219 7.97 37.35 -3.68
C ILE A 219 6.46 37.48 -3.70
N ALA A 220 5.81 36.98 -4.74
CA ALA A 220 4.39 36.75 -4.78
C ALA A 220 4.10 35.37 -4.20
N VAL A 221 3.20 35.31 -3.22
CA VAL A 221 2.77 34.07 -2.57
C VAL A 221 1.30 33.85 -2.84
N ARG A 222 0.95 32.76 -3.50
CA ARG A 222 -0.46 32.37 -3.66
C ARG A 222 -0.89 31.51 -2.50
N TYR A 223 -1.96 31.93 -1.82
CA TYR A 223 -2.38 31.34 -0.54
C TYR A 223 -3.89 31.43 -0.34
N LYS A 224 -4.41 30.72 0.65
CA LYS A 224 -5.67 30.98 1.34
C LYS A 224 -5.49 30.75 2.84
N THR A 225 -6.30 31.37 3.66
CA THR A 225 -6.35 31.08 5.10
C THR A 225 -7.32 29.93 5.38
N VAL A 226 -7.06 29.18 6.44
CA VAL A 226 -7.87 28.01 6.81
C VAL A 226 -8.88 28.35 7.89
N THR A 227 -8.54 29.33 8.72
CA THR A 227 -9.40 29.82 9.80
C THR A 227 -9.67 31.29 9.62
N ASP A 228 -10.73 31.79 10.25
CA ASP A 228 -11.04 33.22 10.27
C ASP A 228 -9.86 34.00 10.86
N GLY A 229 -9.47 35.05 10.17
CA GLY A 229 -8.43 35.98 10.59
C GLY A 229 -7.17 35.97 9.74
N ASP A 230 -6.37 37.00 9.92
CA ASP A 230 -5.12 37.17 9.20
C ASP A 230 -4.05 36.24 9.76
N ALA A 231 -3.27 35.63 8.87
CA ALA A 231 -2.10 34.82 9.27
C ALA A 231 -0.85 35.70 9.33
N GLU A 232 -0.23 35.75 10.51
CA GLU A 232 0.96 36.58 10.77
C GLU A 232 2.20 35.71 10.97
N PHE A 233 3.29 36.08 10.31
CA PHE A 233 4.56 35.38 10.41
C PHE A 233 5.71 36.35 10.65
N ASP A 234 6.73 35.91 11.38
CA ASP A 234 8.05 36.51 11.34
C ASP A 234 8.82 35.96 10.14
N MET A 235 9.36 36.82 9.32
CA MET A 235 10.24 36.46 8.20
C MET A 235 11.62 37.07 8.48
N ASN A 236 12.51 36.30 9.11
CA ASN A 236 13.86 36.71 9.46
C ASN A 236 13.89 38.08 10.20
N GLY A 237 13.02 38.28 11.19
CA GLY A 237 12.94 39.51 11.99
C GLY A 237 12.02 40.61 11.41
N LYS A 238 11.26 40.32 10.39
CA LYS A 238 10.24 41.21 9.81
C LYS A 238 8.88 40.52 9.83
N THR A 239 7.89 41.16 10.40
CA THR A 239 6.52 40.66 10.36
C THR A 239 5.95 40.77 8.94
N VAL A 240 5.42 39.67 8.42
CA VAL A 240 4.61 39.60 7.19
C VAL A 240 3.21 39.13 7.54
N VAL A 241 2.20 39.70 6.86
CA VAL A 241 0.79 39.42 7.12
C VAL A 241 0.13 38.96 5.85
N PHE A 242 -0.54 37.83 5.92
CA PHE A 242 -1.42 37.32 4.90
C PHE A 242 -2.86 37.59 5.34
N ALA A 243 -3.52 38.53 4.65
CA ALA A 243 -4.90 38.87 4.96
C ALA A 243 -5.82 37.66 4.80
N HIS A 244 -6.87 37.64 5.63
CA HIS A 244 -7.86 36.57 5.54
C HIS A 244 -8.44 36.44 4.14
N SER A 245 -8.49 35.22 3.63
CA SER A 245 -9.08 34.89 2.33
C SER A 245 -9.56 33.43 2.33
N ASP A 246 -10.86 33.24 2.05
CA ASP A 246 -11.47 31.93 1.86
C ASP A 246 -11.13 31.31 0.49
N GLU A 247 -10.71 32.15 -0.45
CA GLU A 247 -10.30 31.75 -1.79
C GLU A 247 -8.80 32.00 -2.00
N LEU A 248 -8.24 31.32 -3.01
CA LEU A 248 -6.85 31.53 -3.37
C LEU A 248 -6.59 32.96 -3.83
N ASN A 249 -5.70 33.63 -3.12
CA ASN A 249 -5.31 35.03 -3.35
C ASN A 249 -3.78 35.13 -3.47
N ILE A 250 -3.26 36.25 -3.95
CA ILE A 250 -1.83 36.53 -4.04
C ILE A 250 -1.47 37.66 -3.07
N ALA A 251 -0.54 37.38 -2.17
CA ALA A 251 0.13 38.39 -1.34
C ALA A 251 1.56 38.61 -1.82
N TYR A 252 2.08 39.78 -1.52
CA TYR A 252 3.46 40.13 -1.87
C TYR A 252 4.27 40.38 -0.60
N ILE A 253 5.41 39.67 -0.48
CA ILE A 253 6.33 39.77 0.64
C ILE A 253 7.71 40.20 0.17
N PRO A 254 8.56 40.82 1.02
CA PRO A 254 9.90 41.21 0.65
C PRO A 254 10.73 40.05 0.16
N TYR A 255 11.56 40.27 -0.86
CA TYR A 255 12.47 39.23 -1.37
C TYR A 255 13.63 38.96 -0.39
N MET A 256 13.90 37.73 -0.17
CA MET A 256 15.12 37.17 0.41
C MET A 256 15.43 35.87 -0.35
N SER A 257 16.70 35.62 -0.68
CA SER A 257 17.10 34.39 -1.38
C SER A 257 16.88 33.13 -0.53
N GLU A 258 16.98 33.30 0.80
CA GLU A 258 16.68 32.24 1.76
C GLU A 258 15.96 32.87 2.96
N PHE A 259 14.85 32.31 3.36
CA PHE A 259 14.05 32.80 4.49
C PHE A 259 13.24 31.73 5.16
N THR A 260 12.91 31.99 6.42
CA THR A 260 11.99 31.18 7.22
C THR A 260 10.76 32.03 7.57
N LEU A 261 9.59 31.45 7.40
CA LEU A 261 8.33 31.99 7.92
C LEU A 261 8.04 31.28 9.25
N GLU A 262 8.09 32.01 10.37
CA GLU A 262 7.73 31.56 11.71
C GLU A 262 6.39 32.13 12.11
N SER A 263 5.41 31.26 12.38
CA SER A 263 4.04 31.67 12.68
C SER A 263 3.93 32.34 14.06
N HIS A 264 3.05 33.37 14.14
CA HIS A 264 2.59 33.94 15.41
C HIS A 264 1.43 33.18 16.04
N GLY A 265 0.90 32.11 15.38
CA GLY A 265 -0.13 31.23 15.93
C GLY A 265 -1.55 31.80 15.94
N LYS A 266 -1.89 32.69 15.01
CA LYS A 266 -3.23 33.30 14.98
C LYS A 266 -4.19 32.60 14.02
N ALA A 267 -3.71 32.27 12.83
CA ALA A 267 -4.51 31.61 11.78
C ALA A 267 -3.67 30.62 10.97
N GLY A 268 -4.26 29.50 10.61
CA GLY A 268 -3.66 28.57 9.66
C GLY A 268 -3.70 29.09 8.24
N ILE A 269 -2.72 28.72 7.44
CA ILE A 269 -2.58 29.13 6.05
C ILE A 269 -2.19 27.93 5.17
N GLU A 270 -2.63 27.96 3.92
CA GLU A 270 -2.24 27.06 2.86
C GLU A 270 -1.53 27.85 1.77
N PHE A 271 -0.38 27.38 1.35
CA PHE A 271 0.40 27.98 0.26
C PHE A 271 0.31 27.11 -0.99
N ASP A 272 0.03 27.72 -2.13
CA ASP A 272 0.03 27.07 -3.45
C ASP A 272 1.41 27.19 -4.13
N PHE A 273 1.86 28.41 -4.33
CA PHE A 273 3.17 28.68 -4.92
C PHE A 273 3.80 29.97 -4.40
N LEU A 274 5.11 30.06 -4.59
CA LEU A 274 5.89 31.29 -4.43
C LEU A 274 6.52 31.68 -5.78
N CYS A 275 6.51 32.95 -6.12
CA CYS A 275 7.08 33.45 -7.36
C CYS A 275 7.94 34.68 -7.11
N VAL A 276 9.25 34.61 -7.44
CA VAL A 276 10.11 35.79 -7.45
C VAL A 276 9.91 36.52 -8.76
N VAL A 277 9.54 37.79 -8.68
CA VAL A 277 9.22 38.64 -9.83
C VAL A 277 9.71 40.07 -9.60
N ASP A 278 9.97 40.82 -10.66
CA ASP A 278 10.23 42.26 -10.55
C ASP A 278 8.97 42.98 -10.05
N GLU A 279 9.09 43.84 -9.05
CA GLU A 279 7.95 44.54 -8.46
C GLU A 279 7.09 45.27 -9.48
N SER A 280 7.69 45.80 -10.55
CA SER A 280 6.96 46.48 -11.62
C SER A 280 6.08 45.55 -12.47
N GLU A 281 6.34 44.25 -12.43
CA GLU A 281 5.62 43.24 -13.23
C GLU A 281 4.74 42.33 -12.40
N LYS A 282 4.64 42.54 -11.09
CA LYS A 282 3.92 41.67 -10.16
C LYS A 282 2.45 41.42 -10.52
N GLU A 283 1.78 42.43 -11.11
CA GLU A 283 0.38 42.33 -11.54
C GLU A 283 0.19 41.50 -12.83
N ASN A 284 1.28 41.09 -13.48
CA ASN A 284 1.25 40.27 -14.66
C ASN A 284 1.23 38.76 -14.34
N ILE A 285 1.24 38.40 -13.06
CA ILE A 285 1.00 37.02 -12.62
C ILE A 285 -0.49 36.72 -12.77
N THR A 286 -0.83 35.73 -13.56
CA THR A 286 -2.24 35.34 -13.76
C THR A 286 -2.43 33.86 -13.51
N CYS A 287 -3.57 33.54 -12.89
CA CYS A 287 -4.02 32.18 -12.62
C CYS A 287 -5.38 31.96 -13.27
N LYS A 288 -5.51 30.97 -14.13
CA LYS A 288 -6.78 30.67 -14.83
C LYS A 288 -7.09 29.19 -14.70
N THR A 289 -8.24 28.88 -14.14
CA THR A 289 -8.76 27.51 -14.11
C THR A 289 -9.19 27.09 -15.51
N LYS A 290 -8.70 25.94 -15.95
CA LYS A 290 -9.03 25.31 -17.23
C LYS A 290 -9.44 23.86 -17.02
N ALA A 291 -10.35 23.38 -17.87
CA ALA A 291 -10.69 21.98 -17.93
C ALA A 291 -9.51 21.16 -18.49
N GLN A 292 -9.34 19.93 -17.99
CA GLN A 292 -8.36 18.99 -18.55
C GLN A 292 -8.76 18.61 -19.98
N PRO A 293 -7.78 18.35 -20.86
CA PRO A 293 -8.02 18.08 -22.28
C PRO A 293 -8.40 16.60 -22.51
N TYR A 294 -9.47 16.11 -21.89
CA TYR A 294 -9.90 14.71 -21.95
C TYR A 294 -10.79 14.36 -23.15
N MET A 295 -11.17 15.33 -23.98
CA MET A 295 -12.04 15.09 -25.14
C MET A 295 -11.19 14.71 -26.37
N PRO A 296 -11.41 13.53 -26.99
CA PRO A 296 -10.72 13.16 -28.22
C PRO A 296 -11.47 13.59 -29.48
N GLN A 297 -10.73 13.71 -30.56
CA GLN A 297 -11.27 13.60 -31.91
C GLN A 297 -11.42 12.11 -32.24
N ILE A 298 -12.57 11.71 -32.75
CA ILE A 298 -12.92 10.28 -32.97
C ILE A 298 -13.16 10.03 -34.45
N GLU A 299 -12.40 9.09 -35.01
CA GLU A 299 -12.58 8.57 -36.36
C GLU A 299 -12.88 7.07 -36.28
N THR A 300 -13.88 6.62 -37.02
CA THR A 300 -14.27 5.20 -37.04
C THR A 300 -14.33 4.64 -38.46
N LYS A 301 -14.00 3.36 -38.61
CA LYS A 301 -14.03 2.65 -39.88
C LYS A 301 -14.48 1.19 -39.66
N VAL A 302 -15.50 0.80 -40.36
CA VAL A 302 -15.94 -0.62 -40.45
C VAL A 302 -15.05 -1.35 -41.42
N LEU A 303 -14.48 -2.47 -41.03
CA LEU A 303 -13.70 -3.39 -41.83
C LEU A 303 -14.53 -4.58 -42.26
N GLU A 304 -14.00 -5.44 -43.12
CA GLU A 304 -14.67 -6.65 -43.57
C GLU A 304 -15.10 -7.56 -42.42
N ASN A 305 -14.16 -7.78 -41.46
CA ASN A 305 -14.35 -8.63 -40.31
C ASN A 305 -14.02 -7.91 -38.97
N GLY A 306 -14.27 -6.61 -38.88
CA GLY A 306 -13.95 -5.85 -37.68
C GLY A 306 -14.38 -4.41 -37.73
N HIS A 307 -13.97 -3.68 -36.69
CA HIS A 307 -14.23 -2.26 -36.54
C HIS A 307 -13.00 -1.58 -35.89
N ILE A 308 -12.57 -0.48 -36.48
CA ILE A 308 -11.44 0.31 -35.95
C ILE A 308 -11.93 1.68 -35.53
N THR A 309 -11.51 2.09 -34.33
CA THR A 309 -11.71 3.42 -33.77
C THR A 309 -10.37 4.05 -33.51
N LYS A 310 -10.19 5.30 -33.96
CA LYS A 310 -9.02 6.13 -33.68
C LYS A 310 -9.44 7.28 -32.78
N LEU A 311 -8.75 7.45 -31.67
CA LEU A 311 -8.93 8.51 -30.69
C LEU A 311 -7.68 9.40 -30.68
N THR A 312 -7.82 10.66 -31.04
CA THR A 312 -6.73 11.64 -31.10
C THR A 312 -6.96 12.73 -30.07
N TYR A 313 -6.01 12.95 -29.18
CA TYR A 313 -6.03 13.99 -28.17
C TYR A 313 -5.00 15.06 -28.52
N ASP A 314 -5.36 16.33 -28.41
CA ASP A 314 -4.48 17.45 -28.80
C ASP A 314 -3.18 17.53 -27.97
N THR A 315 -3.19 16.93 -26.77
CA THR A 315 -2.07 16.96 -25.81
C THR A 315 -1.27 15.66 -25.73
N VAL A 316 -1.61 14.68 -26.56
CA VAL A 316 -0.93 13.38 -26.60
C VAL A 316 -0.35 13.17 -28.00
N ASP A 317 0.96 12.88 -28.06
CA ASP A 317 1.71 12.83 -29.33
C ASP A 317 1.17 11.81 -30.34
N LYS A 318 0.71 10.64 -29.84
CA LYS A 318 0.23 9.56 -30.68
C LYS A 318 -1.25 9.25 -30.42
N PRO A 319 -2.05 8.98 -31.44
CA PRO A 319 -3.43 8.55 -31.26
C PRO A 319 -3.49 7.17 -30.61
N PHE A 320 -4.66 6.83 -30.09
CA PHE A 320 -4.99 5.48 -29.63
C PHE A 320 -5.94 4.81 -30.63
N TYR A 321 -5.68 3.56 -30.94
CA TYR A 321 -6.50 2.74 -31.81
C TYR A 321 -7.13 1.60 -31.03
N ILE A 322 -8.41 1.36 -31.27
CA ILE A 322 -9.18 0.21 -30.79
C ILE A 322 -9.66 -0.56 -32.00
N LEU A 323 -9.09 -1.74 -32.24
CA LEU A 323 -9.50 -2.62 -33.33
C LEU A 323 -10.21 -3.84 -32.74
N THR A 324 -11.52 -3.95 -32.96
CA THR A 324 -12.30 -5.15 -32.63
C THR A 324 -12.36 -6.09 -33.83
N ASN A 325 -12.36 -7.38 -33.59
CA ASN A 325 -12.58 -8.40 -34.62
C ASN A 325 -14.08 -8.65 -34.95
N ASN A 326 -14.95 -7.76 -34.50
CA ASN A 326 -16.40 -7.89 -34.66
C ASN A 326 -16.98 -6.66 -35.36
N LYS A 327 -17.52 -6.83 -36.56
CA LYS A 327 -18.15 -5.76 -37.33
C LYS A 327 -19.47 -5.24 -36.75
N ASN A 328 -20.05 -5.96 -35.80
CA ASN A 328 -21.26 -5.53 -35.11
C ASN A 328 -20.96 -4.60 -33.91
N THR A 329 -19.74 -4.10 -33.83
CA THR A 329 -19.37 -3.09 -32.84
C THR A 329 -20.14 -1.79 -33.06
N ARG A 330 -20.61 -1.19 -31.97
CA ARG A 330 -21.32 0.09 -31.99
C ARG A 330 -20.59 1.08 -31.07
N GLU A 331 -20.52 2.30 -31.55
CA GLU A 331 -19.83 3.38 -30.80
C GLU A 331 -20.82 4.26 -30.04
N ARG A 332 -20.43 4.63 -28.83
CA ARG A 332 -21.17 5.58 -27.98
C ARG A 332 -20.19 6.53 -27.31
N LYS A 333 -20.69 7.73 -26.99
CA LYS A 333 -19.99 8.75 -26.22
C LYS A 333 -20.71 8.95 -24.90
N LEU A 334 -19.95 9.04 -23.82
CA LEU A 334 -20.47 9.29 -22.49
C LEU A 334 -19.74 10.50 -21.92
N ASP A 335 -20.43 11.63 -21.83
CA ASP A 335 -19.91 12.83 -21.20
C ASP A 335 -20.17 12.69 -19.69
N SER A 336 -19.16 12.25 -18.96
CA SER A 336 -19.24 12.04 -17.52
C SER A 336 -17.84 11.87 -16.94
N GLY A 337 -17.64 12.42 -15.75
CA GLY A 337 -16.47 12.17 -14.93
C GLY A 337 -16.49 10.80 -14.22
N CYS A 338 -17.62 10.09 -14.31
CA CYS A 338 -17.89 8.85 -13.60
C CYS A 338 -18.58 7.84 -14.50
N LEU A 339 -17.93 6.72 -14.73
CA LEU A 339 -18.49 5.67 -15.56
C LEU A 339 -19.73 5.05 -14.91
N GLU A 340 -19.72 4.85 -13.60
CA GLU A 340 -20.85 4.33 -12.83
C GLU A 340 -22.07 5.24 -12.95
N ASP A 341 -21.91 6.54 -12.74
CA ASP A 341 -22.99 7.51 -12.86
C ASP A 341 -23.58 7.50 -14.27
N ALA A 342 -22.73 7.47 -15.29
CA ALA A 342 -23.19 7.40 -16.68
C ALA A 342 -23.97 6.11 -16.99
N LEU A 343 -23.54 4.97 -16.47
CA LEU A 343 -24.21 3.70 -16.67
C LEU A 343 -25.49 3.57 -15.86
N ILE A 344 -25.51 3.99 -14.60
CA ILE A 344 -26.70 3.97 -13.75
C ILE A 344 -27.77 4.88 -14.36
N ASN A 345 -27.41 6.08 -14.78
CA ASN A 345 -28.32 7.01 -15.40
C ASN A 345 -28.96 6.45 -16.71
N ARG A 346 -28.22 5.63 -17.45
CA ARG A 346 -28.75 4.95 -18.64
C ARG A 346 -29.62 3.73 -18.36
N LEU A 347 -29.41 3.07 -17.22
CA LEU A 347 -30.15 1.88 -16.82
C LEU A 347 -31.42 2.24 -16.05
N SER A 348 -31.40 3.33 -15.31
CA SER A 348 -32.60 3.79 -14.59
C SER A 348 -33.53 4.56 -15.52
N ASN A 349 -34.82 4.32 -15.36
CA ASN A 349 -35.87 5.03 -16.11
C ASN A 349 -36.50 6.17 -15.32
N GLY A 350 -35.90 6.57 -14.19
CA GLY A 350 -36.40 7.62 -13.33
C GLY A 350 -35.37 8.10 -12.32
N ASP A 351 -35.45 9.36 -11.95
CA ASP A 351 -34.44 10.02 -11.12
C ASP A 351 -34.26 9.38 -9.76
N HIS A 352 -35.34 9.00 -9.10
CA HIS A 352 -35.28 8.35 -7.78
C HIS A 352 -34.57 6.98 -7.82
N THR A 353 -34.80 6.22 -8.86
CA THR A 353 -34.08 4.93 -9.06
C THR A 353 -32.61 5.16 -9.29
N TYR A 354 -32.26 6.21 -9.99
CA TYR A 354 -30.87 6.62 -10.18
C TYR A 354 -30.19 6.94 -8.85
N ASP A 355 -30.81 7.76 -8.03
CA ASP A 355 -30.26 8.17 -6.73
C ASP A 355 -30.10 6.98 -5.78
N GLU A 356 -31.09 6.09 -5.69
CA GLU A 356 -31.03 4.90 -4.88
C GLU A 356 -29.91 3.95 -5.34
N LEU A 357 -29.79 3.69 -6.63
CA LEU A 357 -28.71 2.86 -7.19
C LEU A 357 -27.36 3.51 -7.00
N ARG A 358 -27.27 4.82 -7.16
CA ARG A 358 -26.05 5.59 -6.96
C ARG A 358 -25.60 5.54 -5.51
N GLU A 359 -26.47 5.73 -4.55
CA GLU A 359 -26.13 5.58 -3.13
C GLU A 359 -25.64 4.18 -2.81
N THR A 360 -26.29 3.15 -3.33
CA THR A 360 -25.92 1.77 -3.06
C THR A 360 -24.58 1.38 -3.67
N PHE A 361 -24.33 1.73 -4.93
CA PHE A 361 -23.15 1.24 -5.66
C PHE A 361 -21.99 2.24 -5.69
N SER A 362 -22.27 3.53 -5.63
CA SER A 362 -21.23 4.57 -5.66
C SER A 362 -20.85 5.10 -4.27
N ALA A 363 -21.59 4.78 -3.21
CA ALA A 363 -21.34 5.29 -1.87
C ALA A 363 -19.95 4.90 -1.35
N SER A 364 -19.47 3.69 -1.61
CA SER A 364 -18.14 3.23 -1.22
C SER A 364 -17.01 4.01 -1.90
N PHE A 365 -17.30 4.74 -2.96
CA PHE A 365 -16.36 5.60 -3.67
C PHE A 365 -16.57 7.08 -3.35
N GLN A 366 -17.55 7.40 -2.53
CA GLN A 366 -17.90 8.76 -2.06
C GLN A 366 -17.94 9.79 -3.20
N ARG A 367 -18.51 9.40 -4.34
CA ARG A 367 -18.44 10.20 -5.54
C ARG A 367 -19.68 11.02 -5.75
N LYS A 368 -19.51 12.28 -6.09
CA LYS A 368 -20.57 13.15 -6.58
C LYS A 368 -20.70 12.99 -8.10
N HIS A 369 -21.91 13.10 -8.61
CA HIS A 369 -22.15 13.20 -10.03
C HIS A 369 -21.36 14.37 -10.64
N SER A 370 -20.72 14.13 -11.78
CA SER A 370 -19.91 15.12 -12.48
C SER A 370 -19.97 14.87 -13.99
N ASP A 371 -20.18 15.93 -14.74
CA ASP A 371 -20.13 15.92 -16.20
C ASP A 371 -18.70 16.14 -16.73
N ASP A 372 -17.73 16.36 -15.82
CA ASP A 372 -16.34 16.61 -16.17
C ASP A 372 -15.60 15.32 -16.51
N GLY A 373 -15.63 14.95 -17.76
CA GLY A 373 -14.93 13.76 -18.25
C GLY A 373 -15.56 13.24 -19.51
N PHE A 374 -14.92 12.23 -20.08
CA PHE A 374 -15.38 11.62 -21.31
C PHE A 374 -14.95 10.15 -21.36
N PHE A 375 -15.91 9.27 -21.69
CA PHE A 375 -15.64 7.88 -22.02
C PHE A 375 -16.11 7.58 -23.44
N HIS A 376 -15.20 7.04 -24.23
CA HIS A 376 -15.56 6.38 -25.48
C HIS A 376 -16.01 4.94 -25.18
N ASN A 377 -17.14 4.52 -25.69
CA ASN A 377 -17.63 3.15 -25.51
C ASN A 377 -17.77 2.43 -26.84
N SER A 378 -17.02 1.36 -27.00
CA SER A 378 -17.23 0.38 -28.07
C SER A 378 -18.04 -0.79 -27.50
N LEU A 379 -19.20 -1.02 -28.06
CA LEU A 379 -20.16 -2.04 -27.63
C LEU A 379 -20.25 -3.17 -28.65
N ILE A 380 -19.86 -4.37 -28.26
CA ILE A 380 -20.05 -5.59 -29.05
C ILE A 380 -21.31 -6.29 -28.57
N LYS A 381 -22.28 -6.47 -29.51
CA LYS A 381 -23.56 -7.16 -29.27
C LYS A 381 -24.09 -7.78 -30.56
N SER A 382 -24.87 -8.81 -30.59
CA SER A 382 -25.18 -9.73 -29.51
C SER A 382 -24.22 -10.88 -29.60
N ILE A 383 -23.71 -11.33 -28.44
CA ILE A 383 -22.84 -12.49 -28.37
C ILE A 383 -23.70 -13.65 -27.87
N PHE A 384 -24.05 -14.58 -28.79
CA PHE A 384 -24.81 -15.79 -28.47
C PHE A 384 -23.86 -16.92 -28.18
N ILE A 385 -24.06 -17.58 -27.04
CA ILE A 385 -23.22 -18.68 -26.58
C ILE A 385 -24.13 -19.89 -26.30
N GLU A 386 -23.95 -20.95 -27.09
CA GLU A 386 -24.69 -22.18 -26.93
C GLU A 386 -24.38 -22.90 -25.61
N PRO A 387 -25.26 -23.76 -25.11
CA PRO A 387 -25.02 -24.55 -23.91
C PRO A 387 -23.69 -25.32 -23.96
N ASN A 388 -22.94 -25.30 -22.86
CA ASN A 388 -21.66 -26.00 -22.71
C ASN A 388 -20.61 -25.65 -23.80
N THR A 389 -20.60 -24.38 -24.22
CA THR A 389 -19.60 -23.85 -25.17
C THR A 389 -18.97 -22.55 -24.66
N SER A 390 -17.97 -22.06 -25.39
CA SER A 390 -17.41 -20.73 -25.19
C SER A 390 -17.35 -19.92 -26.47
N HIS A 391 -17.23 -18.62 -26.35
CA HIS A 391 -17.04 -17.67 -27.43
C HIS A 391 -15.91 -16.71 -27.13
N VAL A 392 -15.08 -16.40 -28.13
CA VAL A 392 -13.90 -15.52 -27.95
C VAL A 392 -14.04 -14.26 -28.79
N GLU A 393 -13.82 -13.11 -28.15
CA GLU A 393 -13.65 -11.80 -28.80
C GLU A 393 -12.21 -11.30 -28.60
N TYR A 394 -11.67 -10.66 -29.63
CA TYR A 394 -10.34 -10.06 -29.62
C TYR A 394 -10.42 -8.56 -29.87
N VAL A 395 -9.64 -7.81 -29.10
CA VAL A 395 -9.50 -6.36 -29.28
C VAL A 395 -8.03 -5.99 -29.23
N MET A 396 -7.53 -5.36 -30.28
CA MET A 396 -6.18 -4.81 -30.30
C MET A 396 -6.21 -3.35 -29.87
N LEU A 397 -5.41 -3.03 -28.87
CA LEU A 397 -5.14 -1.68 -28.41
C LEU A 397 -3.77 -1.26 -28.89
N SER A 398 -3.63 -0.12 -29.54
CA SER A 398 -2.34 0.30 -30.09
C SER A 398 -2.23 1.80 -30.20
N GLN A 399 -1.00 2.32 -30.16
CA GLN A 399 -0.68 3.70 -30.57
C GLN A 399 -0.18 3.81 -32.01
N SER A 400 -0.16 2.71 -32.74
CA SER A 400 0.07 2.66 -34.16
C SER A 400 -1.14 2.00 -34.83
N GLU A 401 -1.49 2.38 -36.07
CA GLU A 401 -2.65 1.80 -36.75
C GLU A 401 -2.52 0.28 -36.86
N PRO A 402 -3.36 -0.49 -36.13
CA PRO A 402 -3.23 -1.95 -36.10
C PRO A 402 -3.77 -2.57 -37.38
N LYS A 403 -3.17 -3.68 -37.79
CA LYS A 403 -3.69 -4.51 -38.87
C LYS A 403 -4.67 -5.52 -38.31
N GLN A 404 -5.72 -5.81 -39.09
CA GLN A 404 -6.61 -6.90 -38.78
C GLN A 404 -5.85 -8.22 -38.97
N LEU A 405 -5.89 -9.08 -37.95
CA LEU A 405 -5.26 -10.39 -37.92
C LEU A 405 -6.31 -11.49 -38.00
N SER A 406 -5.88 -12.71 -38.33
CA SER A 406 -6.73 -13.90 -38.21
C SER A 406 -6.89 -14.31 -36.73
N SER A 407 -7.89 -15.12 -36.43
CA SER A 407 -8.07 -15.65 -35.07
C SER A 407 -6.87 -16.46 -34.58
N GLU A 408 -6.20 -17.18 -35.50
CA GLU A 408 -4.99 -17.95 -35.17
C GLU A 408 -3.80 -17.04 -34.83
N GLU A 409 -3.68 -15.90 -35.52
CA GLU A 409 -2.63 -14.91 -35.21
C GLU A 409 -2.87 -14.21 -33.86
N TYR A 410 -4.11 -13.84 -33.56
CA TYR A 410 -4.48 -13.30 -32.23
C TYR A 410 -4.19 -14.33 -31.12
N GLU A 411 -4.60 -15.59 -31.34
CA GLU A 411 -4.34 -16.65 -30.36
C GLU A 411 -2.85 -16.90 -30.15
N ALA A 412 -2.03 -16.77 -31.20
CA ALA A 412 -0.59 -16.89 -31.11
C ALA A 412 0.03 -15.77 -30.23
N ILE A 413 -0.46 -14.53 -30.34
CA ILE A 413 -0.03 -13.42 -29.44
C ILE A 413 -0.37 -13.76 -27.99
N TYR A 414 -1.60 -14.18 -27.73
CA TYR A 414 -2.05 -14.59 -26.39
C TYR A 414 -1.19 -15.71 -25.81
N GLN A 415 -0.97 -16.79 -26.53
CA GLN A 415 -0.20 -17.95 -26.08
C GLN A 415 1.27 -17.57 -25.83
N ASN A 416 1.87 -16.74 -26.69
CA ASN A 416 3.24 -16.26 -26.50
C ASN A 416 3.38 -15.38 -25.26
N ALA A 417 2.46 -14.45 -25.04
CA ALA A 417 2.47 -13.59 -23.86
C ALA A 417 2.26 -14.38 -22.57
N LYS A 418 1.36 -15.36 -22.58
CA LYS A 418 1.05 -16.26 -21.47
C LYS A 418 2.20 -17.23 -21.16
N LYS A 419 3.08 -17.50 -22.12
CA LYS A 419 4.21 -18.41 -21.95
C LYS A 419 5.10 -17.94 -20.79
N GLY A 420 5.40 -18.86 -19.87
CA GLY A 420 6.17 -18.56 -18.66
C GLY A 420 5.35 -17.98 -17.49
N SER A 421 4.06 -17.73 -17.69
CA SER A 421 3.12 -17.43 -16.62
C SER A 421 2.68 -18.75 -15.95
N LYS A 422 3.58 -19.32 -15.15
CA LYS A 422 3.28 -20.56 -14.40
C LYS A 422 3.10 -20.22 -12.92
N PRO A 423 2.17 -20.89 -12.24
CA PRO A 423 2.08 -20.86 -10.80
C PRO A 423 3.40 -21.31 -10.15
N ALA A 424 3.59 -20.97 -8.87
CA ALA A 424 4.70 -21.48 -8.09
C ALA A 424 4.70 -23.02 -8.09
N SER A 425 5.87 -23.62 -8.26
CA SER A 425 6.03 -25.07 -8.17
C SER A 425 6.32 -25.42 -6.73
N PHE A 426 5.37 -26.03 -6.05
CA PHE A 426 5.53 -26.52 -4.69
C PHE A 426 5.91 -28.00 -4.65
N ASN A 427 6.55 -28.42 -3.57
CA ASN A 427 6.64 -29.82 -3.18
C ASN A 427 5.24 -30.42 -3.02
N LYS A 428 5.12 -31.74 -3.12
CA LYS A 428 3.83 -32.45 -3.14
C LYS A 428 2.86 -32.04 -2.03
N ALA A 429 3.36 -31.82 -0.83
CA ALA A 429 2.52 -31.41 0.31
C ALA A 429 1.91 -30.00 0.14
N GLY A 430 2.52 -29.14 -0.67
CA GLY A 430 2.08 -27.76 -0.95
C GLY A 430 1.24 -27.60 -2.21
N GLU A 431 1.16 -28.61 -3.10
CA GLU A 431 0.44 -28.50 -4.38
C GLU A 431 -1.01 -28.02 -4.22
N LYS A 432 -1.66 -28.39 -3.11
CA LYS A 432 -3.03 -27.99 -2.79
C LYS A 432 -3.21 -26.48 -2.58
N TYR A 433 -2.15 -25.73 -2.32
CA TYR A 433 -2.17 -24.27 -2.12
C TYR A 433 -1.89 -23.47 -3.40
N THR A 434 -1.67 -24.14 -4.52
CA THR A 434 -1.25 -23.49 -5.77
C THR A 434 -2.26 -22.45 -6.26
N LEU A 435 -3.57 -22.77 -6.23
CA LEU A 435 -4.61 -21.84 -6.67
C LEU A 435 -4.68 -20.60 -5.77
N SER A 436 -4.76 -20.81 -4.46
CA SER A 436 -4.90 -19.71 -3.52
C SER A 436 -3.70 -18.76 -3.52
N THR A 437 -2.49 -19.29 -3.65
CA THR A 437 -1.27 -18.49 -3.75
C THR A 437 -1.16 -17.76 -5.10
N GLU A 438 -1.60 -18.36 -6.20
CA GLU A 438 -1.59 -17.70 -7.51
C GLU A 438 -2.61 -16.55 -7.60
N ILE A 439 -3.79 -16.73 -7.03
CA ILE A 439 -4.79 -15.65 -6.95
C ILE A 439 -4.25 -14.50 -6.08
N LEU A 440 -3.67 -14.78 -4.92
CA LEU A 440 -3.10 -13.74 -4.07
C LEU A 440 -1.90 -13.04 -4.72
N LYS A 441 -1.01 -13.78 -5.38
CA LYS A 441 0.08 -13.20 -6.18
C LYS A 441 -0.47 -12.26 -7.25
N SER A 442 -1.49 -12.70 -7.98
CA SER A 442 -2.13 -11.88 -9.01
C SER A 442 -2.78 -10.63 -8.41
N THR A 443 -3.36 -10.75 -7.22
CA THR A 443 -3.92 -9.63 -6.47
C THR A 443 -2.83 -8.63 -6.08
N LEU A 444 -1.72 -9.08 -5.49
CA LEU A 444 -0.58 -8.23 -5.11
C LEU A 444 0.02 -7.49 -6.31
N LEU A 445 0.14 -8.16 -7.46
CA LEU A 445 0.71 -7.57 -8.67
C LEU A 445 -0.25 -6.60 -9.37
N THR A 446 -1.56 -6.86 -9.35
CA THR A 446 -2.54 -6.03 -10.07
C THR A 446 -3.16 -4.94 -9.21
N ASN A 447 -3.04 -4.99 -7.87
CA ASN A 447 -3.37 -3.88 -6.99
C ASN A 447 -2.29 -2.81 -7.05
N VAL A 448 -2.10 -2.26 -8.23
CA VAL A 448 -1.15 -1.20 -8.53
C VAL A 448 -1.90 -0.05 -9.19
N VAL A 449 -1.59 1.18 -8.83
CA VAL A 449 -2.30 2.37 -9.27
C VAL A 449 -1.35 3.48 -9.74
N TYR A 450 -1.84 4.34 -10.62
CA TYR A 450 -1.20 5.58 -11.05
C TYR A 450 -2.31 6.60 -11.36
N PRO A 451 -2.13 7.88 -11.04
CA PRO A 451 -1.02 8.44 -10.27
C PRO A 451 -1.27 8.34 -8.76
N VAL A 452 -0.20 8.22 -8.01
CA VAL A 452 -0.17 8.59 -6.60
C VAL A 452 0.81 9.74 -6.47
N TYR A 453 0.37 10.85 -5.88
CA TYR A 453 1.22 12.02 -5.76
C TYR A 453 2.18 11.85 -4.59
N ARG A 454 3.45 12.13 -4.83
CA ARG A 454 4.51 12.09 -3.83
C ARG A 454 5.49 13.23 -4.08
N HIS A 455 5.49 14.25 -3.22
CA HIS A 455 6.45 15.36 -3.22
C HIS A 455 6.75 15.96 -4.62
N GLY A 456 5.73 16.38 -5.34
CA GLY A 456 5.87 16.97 -6.67
C GLY A 456 5.92 15.96 -7.82
N GLU A 457 5.94 14.66 -7.55
CA GLU A 457 5.96 13.61 -8.56
C GLU A 457 4.70 12.74 -8.52
N ASN A 458 4.23 12.35 -9.69
CA ASN A 458 3.19 11.33 -9.83
C ASN A 458 3.86 9.97 -10.05
N VAL A 459 3.65 9.03 -9.13
CA VAL A 459 4.31 7.73 -9.12
C VAL A 459 3.32 6.58 -9.24
N ILE A 460 3.81 5.42 -9.69
CA ILE A 460 3.09 4.16 -9.60
C ILE A 460 3.24 3.64 -8.18
N HIS A 461 2.16 3.13 -7.59
CA HIS A 461 2.20 2.58 -6.24
C HIS A 461 1.39 1.28 -6.13
N HIS A 462 1.96 0.28 -5.45
CA HIS A 462 1.26 -0.95 -5.09
C HIS A 462 0.45 -0.72 -3.82
N THR A 463 -0.85 -0.99 -3.88
CA THR A 463 -1.83 -0.69 -2.83
C THR A 463 -2.46 -1.96 -2.26
N PRO A 464 -3.07 -1.90 -1.06
CA PRO A 464 -3.82 -3.05 -0.51
C PRO A 464 -4.94 -3.54 -1.42
N GLY A 465 -5.56 -2.61 -2.14
CA GLY A 465 -6.62 -2.84 -3.11
C GLY A 465 -6.85 -1.60 -3.96
N LYS A 466 -7.52 -1.74 -5.10
CA LYS A 466 -7.74 -0.64 -6.06
C LYS A 466 -8.41 0.60 -5.46
N ARG A 467 -9.19 0.43 -4.41
CA ARG A 467 -9.90 1.53 -3.73
C ARG A 467 -9.04 2.34 -2.77
N TRP A 468 -7.86 1.82 -2.37
CA TRP A 468 -6.94 2.48 -1.43
C TRP A 468 -5.67 2.89 -2.18
N ASP A 469 -5.60 4.11 -2.61
CA ASP A 469 -4.56 4.61 -3.51
C ASP A 469 -3.46 5.42 -2.82
N SER A 470 -3.35 5.32 -1.49
CA SER A 470 -2.34 6.01 -0.71
C SER A 470 -1.20 5.11 -0.23
N PHE A 471 -0.19 5.76 0.35
CA PHE A 471 0.93 5.10 1.03
C PHE A 471 0.52 4.62 2.43
N TYR A 472 -0.19 3.51 2.51
CA TYR A 472 -0.52 2.88 3.78
C TYR A 472 0.73 2.25 4.39
N THR A 473 1.08 2.65 5.62
CA THR A 473 2.38 2.34 6.24
C THR A 473 2.70 0.85 6.24
N TRP A 474 1.96 0.05 7.00
CA TRP A 474 2.32 -1.36 7.13
C TRP A 474 1.88 -2.21 5.95
N ASP A 475 0.79 -1.83 5.27
CA ASP A 475 0.38 -2.49 4.03
C ASP A 475 1.48 -2.42 2.98
N SER A 476 2.11 -1.26 2.78
CA SER A 476 3.19 -1.09 1.80
C SER A 476 4.34 -2.07 2.06
N GLY A 477 4.75 -2.25 3.32
CA GLY A 477 5.81 -3.19 3.65
C GLY A 477 5.38 -4.66 3.49
N PHE A 478 4.14 -5.02 3.86
CA PHE A 478 3.63 -6.38 3.60
C PHE A 478 3.47 -6.66 2.11
N ILE A 479 3.01 -5.67 1.32
CA ILE A 479 2.99 -5.78 -0.14
C ILE A 479 4.40 -6.02 -0.66
N GLY A 480 5.38 -5.23 -0.23
CA GLY A 480 6.77 -5.39 -0.64
C GLY A 480 7.34 -6.76 -0.30
N MET A 481 7.09 -7.27 0.91
CA MET A 481 7.47 -8.63 1.31
C MET A 481 6.77 -9.71 0.47
N GLY A 482 5.48 -9.51 0.14
CA GLY A 482 4.76 -10.41 -0.78
C GLY A 482 5.34 -10.38 -2.19
N LEU A 483 5.64 -9.18 -2.71
CA LEU A 483 6.29 -9.01 -4.01
C LEU A 483 7.69 -9.64 -4.05
N LEU A 484 8.42 -9.65 -2.92
CA LEU A 484 9.73 -10.29 -2.80
C LEU A 484 9.68 -11.79 -3.13
N GLU A 485 8.56 -12.43 -2.86
CA GLU A 485 8.36 -13.86 -3.16
C GLU A 485 8.34 -14.16 -4.67
N PHE A 486 8.13 -13.13 -5.50
CA PHE A 486 8.01 -13.24 -6.96
C PHE A 486 9.08 -12.42 -7.69
N SER A 487 9.44 -11.24 -7.18
CA SER A 487 10.34 -10.29 -7.82
C SER A 487 11.04 -9.36 -6.82
N PRO A 488 12.32 -9.60 -6.50
CA PRO A 488 13.09 -8.67 -5.67
C PRO A 488 13.09 -7.22 -6.19
N LYS A 489 13.01 -7.03 -7.52
CA LYS A 489 12.95 -5.69 -8.13
C LYS A 489 11.66 -4.93 -7.78
N LEU A 490 10.53 -5.62 -7.73
CA LEU A 490 9.26 -4.99 -7.34
C LEU A 490 9.23 -4.66 -5.85
N CYS A 491 9.79 -5.52 -5.00
CA CYS A 491 10.00 -5.24 -3.59
C CYS A 491 10.89 -4.00 -3.40
N GLN A 492 12.04 -3.96 -4.06
CA GLN A 492 12.92 -2.79 -4.02
C GLN A 492 12.21 -1.52 -4.49
N TYR A 493 11.41 -1.61 -5.56
CA TYR A 493 10.62 -0.47 -6.04
C TYR A 493 9.61 0.01 -4.98
N ALA A 494 8.85 -0.91 -4.37
CA ALA A 494 7.85 -0.58 -3.36
C ALA A 494 8.49 0.10 -2.14
N LEU A 495 9.61 -0.44 -1.67
CA LEU A 495 10.36 0.10 -0.53
C LEU A 495 10.96 1.48 -0.85
N ASP A 496 11.56 1.65 -2.03
CA ASP A 496 12.16 2.93 -2.45
C ASP A 496 11.09 4.02 -2.65
N MET A 497 9.91 3.65 -3.13
CA MET A 497 8.79 4.60 -3.25
C MET A 497 8.25 5.04 -1.89
N TYR A 498 8.28 4.18 -0.88
CA TYR A 498 7.81 4.52 0.46
C TYR A 498 8.82 5.38 1.24
N LEU A 499 10.10 5.02 1.21
CA LEU A 499 11.15 5.71 1.97
C LEU A 499 11.55 7.03 1.32
N CYS A 500 11.59 8.09 2.11
CA CYS A 500 12.06 9.41 1.69
C CYS A 500 13.59 9.51 1.72
N ASP A 501 14.16 10.41 0.94
CA ASP A 501 15.58 10.76 0.98
C ASP A 501 15.85 11.97 1.89
N ASP A 502 17.10 12.41 1.95
CA ASP A 502 17.52 13.53 2.77
C ASP A 502 17.02 14.90 2.30
N THR A 503 16.53 15.00 1.07
CA THR A 503 15.95 16.24 0.52
C THR A 503 14.48 16.37 0.88
N ASN A 504 13.87 15.30 1.40
CA ASN A 504 12.47 15.24 1.71
C ASN A 504 12.25 14.56 3.06
N LYS A 505 11.98 15.35 4.08
CA LYS A 505 12.02 14.93 5.47
C LYS A 505 10.65 14.79 6.13
N ASP A 506 9.57 14.89 5.38
CA ASP A 506 8.20 14.89 5.88
C ASP A 506 7.50 13.53 5.76
N PHE A 507 8.17 12.50 6.23
CA PHE A 507 7.70 11.11 6.18
C PHE A 507 6.25 10.92 6.62
N CYS A 508 5.86 11.55 7.73
CA CYS A 508 4.52 11.42 8.30
C CYS A 508 3.41 11.98 7.43
N PHE A 509 3.73 12.83 6.45
CA PHE A 509 2.74 13.48 5.62
C PHE A 509 2.38 12.70 4.36
N LEU A 510 3.21 11.75 3.99
CA LEU A 510 2.90 10.79 2.93
C LEU A 510 2.23 9.54 3.47
N LEU A 511 2.47 9.22 4.73
CA LEU A 511 2.07 7.97 5.35
C LEU A 511 0.63 8.04 5.81
N HIS A 512 -0.11 6.98 5.53
CA HIS A 512 -1.52 6.90 5.90
C HIS A 512 -1.78 5.76 6.87
N GLY A 513 -2.82 5.98 7.66
CA GLY A 513 -3.44 4.95 8.48
C GLY A 513 -2.72 4.77 9.81
N SER A 514 -1.79 3.86 9.84
CA SER A 514 -1.21 3.34 11.06
C SER A 514 0.31 3.33 11.05
N LEU A 515 0.88 3.44 12.24
CA LEU A 515 2.30 3.18 12.41
C LEU A 515 2.54 1.71 12.75
N VAL A 516 2.91 0.91 11.78
CA VAL A 516 3.65 -0.34 11.99
C VAL A 516 4.73 -0.35 10.91
N PRO A 517 5.98 0.00 11.24
CA PRO A 517 7.02 0.34 10.25
C PRO A 517 7.64 -0.92 9.64
N THR A 518 6.85 -1.67 8.90
CA THR A 518 7.21 -2.92 8.24
C THR A 518 8.31 -2.76 7.19
N GLN A 519 8.60 -1.53 6.77
CA GLN A 519 9.67 -1.21 5.83
C GLN A 519 11.06 -1.65 6.31
N PHE A 520 11.30 -1.62 7.62
CA PHE A 520 12.56 -2.13 8.17
C PHE A 520 12.69 -3.64 7.98
N VAL A 521 11.60 -4.37 8.17
CA VAL A 521 11.57 -5.82 7.95
C VAL A 521 11.65 -6.15 6.47
N GLU A 522 10.92 -5.41 5.64
CA GLU A 522 10.99 -5.51 4.17
C GLU A 522 12.43 -5.33 3.68
N TYR A 523 13.14 -4.31 4.18
CA TYR A 523 14.55 -4.07 3.86
C TYR A 523 15.44 -5.22 4.30
N LEU A 524 15.26 -5.74 5.53
CA LEU A 524 15.99 -6.91 6.03
C LEU A 524 15.80 -8.13 5.13
N GLU A 525 14.56 -8.46 4.80
CA GLU A 525 14.24 -9.64 3.97
C GLU A 525 14.76 -9.48 2.53
N LEU A 526 14.67 -8.26 1.97
CA LEU A 526 15.23 -7.94 0.65
C LEU A 526 16.75 -8.16 0.61
N LEU A 527 17.48 -7.67 1.62
CA LEU A 527 18.93 -7.86 1.73
C LEU A 527 19.31 -9.34 1.88
N LYS A 528 18.61 -10.07 2.75
CA LYS A 528 18.85 -11.52 2.93
C LYS A 528 18.59 -12.31 1.65
N ARG A 529 17.53 -11.98 0.91
CA ARG A 529 17.12 -12.71 -0.29
C ARG A 529 18.02 -12.44 -1.48
N THR A 530 18.46 -11.20 -1.66
CA THR A 530 19.27 -10.78 -2.83
C THR A 530 20.76 -11.01 -2.63
N ASN A 531 21.25 -11.05 -1.40
CA ASN A 531 22.67 -10.99 -1.03
C ASN A 531 23.41 -9.77 -1.63
N ASP A 532 22.70 -8.74 -2.04
CA ASP A 532 23.23 -7.58 -2.75
C ASP A 532 23.19 -6.31 -1.87
N LYS A 533 23.92 -6.36 -0.78
CA LYS A 533 23.98 -5.26 0.20
C LYS A 533 24.65 -4.00 -0.36
N GLU A 534 25.54 -4.13 -1.36
CA GLU A 534 26.26 -2.98 -1.91
C GLU A 534 25.33 -2.12 -2.77
N SER A 535 24.59 -2.73 -3.71
CA SER A 535 23.64 -1.99 -4.57
C SER A 535 22.43 -1.46 -3.81
N LEU A 536 22.08 -2.09 -2.67
CA LEU A 536 20.94 -1.70 -1.82
C LEU A 536 21.35 -0.82 -0.62
N ALA A 537 22.62 -0.45 -0.50
CA ALA A 537 23.12 0.39 0.60
C ALA A 537 22.48 1.79 0.65
N PHE A 538 22.03 2.33 -0.49
CA PHE A 538 21.33 3.62 -0.54
C PHE A 538 20.01 3.61 0.25
N LEU A 539 19.36 2.48 0.38
CA LEU A 539 18.14 2.33 1.19
C LEU A 539 18.42 2.44 2.69
N TYR A 540 19.66 2.17 3.12
CA TYR A 540 20.05 2.30 4.52
C TYR A 540 19.93 3.74 5.00
N ASP A 541 20.42 4.69 4.23
CA ASP A 541 20.39 6.11 4.62
C ASP A 541 18.95 6.62 4.68
N LYS A 542 18.08 6.20 3.76
CA LYS A 542 16.64 6.48 3.79
C LYS A 542 15.94 5.82 5.00
N ALA A 543 16.22 4.55 5.28
CA ALA A 543 15.68 3.84 6.43
C ALA A 543 16.17 4.47 7.75
N LYS A 544 17.41 4.95 7.81
CA LYS A 544 17.94 5.66 8.96
C LYS A 544 17.21 6.97 9.22
N LEU A 545 16.92 7.77 8.17
CA LEU A 545 16.12 8.98 8.30
C LEU A 545 14.73 8.67 8.88
N TYR A 546 14.09 7.62 8.38
CA TYR A 546 12.79 7.17 8.90
C TYR A 546 12.88 6.71 10.36
N TYR A 547 13.94 5.98 10.73
CA TYR A 547 14.20 5.58 12.11
C TYR A 547 14.39 6.79 13.03
N GLU A 548 15.20 7.77 12.62
CA GLU A 548 15.46 9.00 13.39
C GLU A 548 14.14 9.79 13.62
N PHE A 549 13.27 9.85 12.60
CA PHE A 549 11.96 10.44 12.77
C PHE A 549 11.11 9.68 13.80
N LEU A 550 11.05 8.35 13.71
CA LEU A 550 10.29 7.50 14.63
C LEU A 550 10.87 7.49 16.05
N ARG A 551 12.12 7.91 16.24
CA ARG A 551 12.75 8.11 17.55
C ARG A 551 12.56 9.52 18.13
N GLY A 552 11.90 10.41 17.42
CA GLY A 552 11.69 11.78 17.86
C GLY A 552 12.90 12.69 17.70
N ARG A 553 13.88 12.32 16.87
CA ARG A 553 15.13 13.06 16.67
C ARG A 553 15.21 13.86 15.38
N ASN A 554 14.26 13.65 14.48
CA ASN A 554 14.24 14.31 13.19
C ASN A 554 13.10 15.33 13.09
N HIS A 555 13.41 16.52 12.55
CA HIS A 555 12.44 17.60 12.34
C HIS A 555 11.50 17.87 13.51
N ALA A 556 10.24 18.12 13.22
CA ALA A 556 9.19 18.33 14.19
C ALA A 556 8.63 17.05 14.80
N SER A 557 9.36 15.95 14.80
CA SER A 557 8.87 14.70 15.38
C SER A 557 8.58 14.85 16.87
N THR A 558 7.35 14.59 17.26
CA THR A 558 6.85 14.67 18.65
C THR A 558 6.68 13.30 19.30
N VAL A 559 7.13 12.22 18.63
CA VAL A 559 6.88 10.84 19.11
C VAL A 559 7.54 10.53 20.46
N ALA A 560 8.62 11.20 20.82
CA ALA A 560 9.30 11.06 22.12
C ALA A 560 8.80 12.06 23.17
N LYS A 561 7.54 12.40 23.15
CA LYS A 561 6.92 13.48 23.92
C LYS A 561 7.25 13.51 25.42
N PHE A 562 7.29 12.36 26.07
CA PHE A 562 7.53 12.25 27.50
C PHE A 562 8.99 12.02 27.89
N ASN A 563 9.89 11.85 26.93
CA ASN A 563 11.33 11.63 27.14
C ASN A 563 11.67 10.56 28.18
N ASN A 564 10.89 9.51 28.29
CA ASN A 564 11.06 8.43 29.24
C ASN A 564 11.30 7.05 28.60
N GLY A 565 11.49 7.01 27.28
CA GLY A 565 11.75 5.79 26.51
C GLY A 565 10.52 5.18 25.85
N LEU A 566 9.31 5.53 26.29
CA LEU A 566 8.06 5.20 25.59
C LEU A 566 7.75 6.25 24.54
N LEU A 567 7.07 5.81 23.48
CA LEU A 567 6.76 6.61 22.30
C LEU A 567 5.25 6.74 22.09
N THR A 568 4.86 7.91 21.61
CA THR A 568 3.50 8.17 21.14
C THR A 568 3.50 8.58 19.66
N THR A 569 2.51 8.17 18.91
CA THR A 569 2.45 8.40 17.46
C THR A 569 1.17 9.07 16.99
N TYR A 570 0.28 9.42 17.91
CA TYR A 570 -1.03 9.98 17.61
C TYR A 570 -1.00 11.35 16.93
N ASP A 571 0.10 12.07 17.04
CA ASP A 571 0.26 13.34 16.33
C ASP A 571 0.35 13.16 14.81
N TYR A 572 0.66 11.95 14.34
CA TYR A 572 0.90 11.65 12.92
C TYR A 572 -0.02 10.58 12.35
N TRP A 573 -0.41 9.59 13.15
CA TRP A 573 -1.26 8.48 12.71
C TRP A 573 -2.48 8.32 13.60
N TYR A 574 -3.62 8.12 13.00
CA TYR A 574 -4.85 7.88 13.76
C TYR A 574 -4.88 6.50 14.41
N SER A 575 -4.24 5.54 13.78
CA SER A 575 -4.07 4.18 14.28
C SER A 575 -2.59 3.90 14.52
N HIS A 576 -2.16 3.87 15.77
CA HIS A 576 -0.76 3.58 16.10
C HIS A 576 -0.40 2.11 15.94
N CYS A 577 -1.37 1.20 16.06
CA CYS A 577 -1.16 -0.25 16.04
C CYS A 577 -1.60 -0.94 14.74
N GLY A 578 -2.17 -0.21 13.79
CA GLY A 578 -2.72 -0.78 12.55
C GLY A 578 -4.05 -1.50 12.73
N MET A 579 -4.59 -1.51 13.92
CA MET A 579 -5.85 -2.17 14.28
C MET A 579 -6.91 -1.10 14.54
N ASP A 580 -7.66 -0.70 13.51
CA ASP A 580 -8.49 0.51 13.51
C ASP A 580 -9.51 0.58 14.64
N ASP A 581 -10.20 -0.52 14.96
CA ASP A 581 -11.16 -0.61 16.04
C ASP A 581 -10.66 -1.44 17.24
N TYR A 582 -9.34 -1.53 17.43
CA TYR A 582 -8.77 -2.21 18.59
C TYR A 582 -9.23 -1.57 19.90
N PRO A 583 -9.75 -2.37 20.87
CA PRO A 583 -10.47 -1.84 22.04
C PRO A 583 -9.72 -0.77 22.84
N ALA A 584 -8.45 -0.98 23.13
CA ALA A 584 -7.65 0.00 23.86
C ALA A 584 -7.54 1.35 23.11
N GLN A 585 -7.38 1.30 21.79
CA GLN A 585 -7.32 2.49 20.96
C GLN A 585 -8.66 3.23 20.92
N VAL A 586 -9.75 2.49 20.74
CA VAL A 586 -11.12 3.07 20.73
C VAL A 586 -11.43 3.71 22.08
N GLU A 587 -11.12 3.03 23.17
CA GLU A 587 -11.35 3.54 24.53
C GLU A 587 -10.52 4.81 24.82
N MET A 588 -9.26 4.82 24.44
CA MET A 588 -8.41 5.98 24.56
C MET A 588 -8.98 7.19 23.81
N MET A 589 -9.51 6.97 22.59
CA MET A 589 -10.19 8.01 21.81
C MET A 589 -11.46 8.49 22.51
N ALA A 590 -12.25 7.56 23.04
CA ALA A 590 -13.48 7.90 23.79
C ALA A 590 -13.18 8.72 25.05
N ARG A 591 -12.06 8.43 25.75
CA ARG A 591 -11.60 9.21 26.91
C ARG A 591 -10.92 10.53 26.52
N LYS A 592 -10.65 10.76 25.24
CA LYS A 592 -9.88 11.90 24.73
C LYS A 592 -8.48 12.02 25.36
N SER A 593 -7.84 10.89 25.60
CA SER A 593 -6.55 10.79 26.32
C SER A 593 -5.34 10.54 25.42
N GLN A 594 -5.48 10.61 24.10
CA GLN A 594 -4.42 10.27 23.13
C GLN A 594 -3.11 11.03 23.38
N LYS A 595 -3.20 12.31 23.71
CA LYS A 595 -2.01 13.13 23.98
C LYS A 595 -1.30 12.80 25.30
N TYR A 596 -1.91 11.97 26.14
CA TYR A 596 -1.39 11.55 27.44
C TYR A 596 -1.26 10.03 27.56
N THR A 597 -1.17 9.32 26.44
CA THR A 597 -1.11 7.86 26.42
C THR A 597 0.00 7.37 25.47
N CYS A 598 0.80 6.42 25.96
CA CYS A 598 1.79 5.70 25.15
C CYS A 598 1.37 4.25 24.98
N PRO A 599 1.02 3.82 23.77
CA PRO A 599 0.80 2.40 23.45
C PRO A 599 2.10 1.61 23.47
N CYS A 600 2.04 0.37 23.95
CA CYS A 600 3.26 -0.44 24.02
C CYS A 600 3.76 -0.90 22.64
N LEU A 601 2.85 -1.16 21.69
CA LEU A 601 3.21 -1.60 20.34
C LEU A 601 4.12 -0.60 19.62
N SER A 602 3.83 0.71 19.68
CA SER A 602 4.64 1.74 19.02
C SER A 602 6.11 1.66 19.45
N THR A 603 6.33 1.57 20.77
CA THR A 603 7.70 1.44 21.33
C THR A 603 8.33 0.10 20.96
N ALA A 604 7.57 -1.01 21.03
CA ALA A 604 8.05 -2.34 20.66
C ALA A 604 8.50 -2.41 19.19
N GLN A 605 7.73 -1.82 18.28
CA GLN A 605 8.09 -1.78 16.86
C GLN A 605 9.38 -1.01 16.59
N ILE A 606 9.61 0.11 17.30
CA ILE A 606 10.85 0.88 17.14
C ILE A 606 12.06 0.15 17.75
N ILE A 607 11.89 -0.61 18.82
CA ILE A 607 12.94 -1.51 19.32
C ILE A 607 13.30 -2.55 18.26
N ARG A 608 12.28 -3.18 17.62
CA ARG A 608 12.51 -4.15 16.55
C ARG A 608 13.22 -3.49 15.35
N ALA A 609 12.78 -2.29 14.94
CA ALA A 609 13.43 -1.52 13.88
C ALA A 609 14.90 -1.23 14.21
N GLY A 610 15.22 -0.82 15.44
CA GLY A 610 16.58 -0.59 15.91
C GLY A 610 17.46 -1.85 15.82
N LYS A 611 16.93 -3.02 16.24
CA LYS A 611 17.65 -4.31 16.11
C LYS A 611 17.92 -4.66 14.65
N ILE A 612 16.98 -4.42 13.76
CA ILE A 612 17.16 -4.63 12.31
C ILE A 612 18.21 -3.68 11.75
N MET A 613 18.10 -2.39 12.04
CA MET A 613 19.06 -1.38 11.59
C MET A 613 20.48 -1.67 12.10
N LYS A 614 20.59 -2.17 13.34
CA LYS A 614 21.87 -2.63 13.89
C LYS A 614 22.49 -3.78 13.07
N MET A 615 21.71 -4.80 12.70
CA MET A 615 22.19 -5.90 11.86
C MET A 615 22.61 -5.41 10.47
N VAL A 616 21.83 -4.53 9.87
CA VAL A 616 22.15 -3.92 8.58
C VAL A 616 23.42 -3.06 8.67
N ALA A 617 23.55 -2.25 9.73
CA ALA A 617 24.73 -1.42 10.00
C ALA A 617 26.00 -2.27 10.16
N ASP A 618 25.93 -3.39 10.92
CA ASP A 618 27.05 -4.35 11.04
C ASP A 618 27.45 -4.89 9.65
N SER A 619 26.46 -5.27 8.85
CA SER A 619 26.68 -5.81 7.51
C SER A 619 27.31 -4.80 6.53
N LEU A 620 26.97 -3.51 6.68
CA LEU A 620 27.48 -2.42 5.83
C LEU A 620 28.73 -1.73 6.40
N GLY A 621 29.21 -2.15 7.57
CA GLY A 621 30.37 -1.53 8.24
C GLY A 621 30.10 -0.14 8.83
N ARG A 622 28.83 0.19 9.13
CA ARG A 622 28.37 1.45 9.73
C ARG A 622 28.46 1.37 11.27
N TYR A 623 29.61 1.08 11.82
CA TYR A 623 29.79 0.74 13.25
C TYR A 623 29.44 1.86 14.21
N ASP A 624 29.57 3.14 13.81
CA ASP A 624 29.21 4.29 14.64
C ASP A 624 27.69 4.33 14.93
N ASP A 625 26.88 3.87 14.00
CA ASP A 625 25.42 3.82 14.14
C ASP A 625 24.97 2.72 15.11
N ILE A 626 25.75 1.64 15.24
CA ILE A 626 25.41 0.50 16.11
C ILE A 626 25.26 0.95 17.56
N LYS A 627 26.13 1.85 18.02
CA LYS A 627 26.07 2.36 19.39
C LYS A 627 24.77 3.13 19.65
N ILE A 628 24.33 3.93 18.67
CA ILE A 628 23.08 4.68 18.76
C ILE A 628 21.89 3.72 18.89
N TYR A 629 21.86 2.69 18.03
CA TYR A 629 20.78 1.69 18.08
C TYR A 629 20.80 0.90 19.40
N ASP A 630 21.97 0.51 19.92
CA ASP A 630 22.09 -0.19 21.19
C ASP A 630 21.56 0.65 22.38
N GLU A 631 21.93 1.94 22.43
CA GLU A 631 21.44 2.87 23.45
C GLU A 631 19.91 3.04 23.39
N ASP A 632 19.36 3.19 22.19
CA ASP A 632 17.91 3.30 21.96
C ASP A 632 17.15 2.04 22.37
N ILE A 633 17.66 0.87 21.99
CA ILE A 633 17.07 -0.43 22.30
C ILE A 633 17.05 -0.63 23.83
N GLU A 634 18.17 -0.38 24.50
CA GLU A 634 18.27 -0.53 25.96
C GLU A 634 17.32 0.43 26.69
N TYR A 635 17.32 1.71 26.29
CA TYR A 635 16.48 2.75 26.92
C TYR A 635 14.99 2.42 26.78
N SER A 636 14.54 2.07 25.58
CA SER A 636 13.12 1.75 25.33
C SER A 636 12.69 0.40 25.89
N THR A 637 13.58 -0.61 25.88
CA THR A 637 13.30 -1.91 26.50
C THR A 637 13.10 -1.76 28.01
N LYS A 638 13.95 -0.98 28.66
CA LYS A 638 13.81 -0.68 30.08
C LYS A 638 12.49 0.03 30.36
N ALA A 639 12.17 1.05 29.59
CA ALA A 639 10.92 1.81 29.75
C ALA A 639 9.67 0.92 29.61
N LEU A 640 9.61 0.06 28.60
CA LEU A 640 8.49 -0.88 28.42
C LEU A 640 8.32 -1.77 29.66
N ASN A 641 9.42 -2.38 30.13
CA ASN A 641 9.35 -3.32 31.25
C ASN A 641 9.02 -2.65 32.60
N ASP A 642 9.43 -1.40 32.79
CA ASP A 642 9.21 -0.67 34.05
C ASP A 642 7.84 0.01 34.09
N LEU A 643 7.32 0.48 32.95
CA LEU A 643 6.19 1.41 32.90
C LEU A 643 4.91 0.81 32.29
N ALA A 644 5.03 -0.22 31.46
CA ALA A 644 3.88 -0.76 30.72
C ALA A 644 3.48 -2.18 31.11
N TRP A 645 4.32 -2.92 31.85
CA TRP A 645 4.01 -4.29 32.26
C TRP A 645 2.95 -4.33 33.36
N ASP A 646 1.93 -5.17 33.17
CA ASP A 646 0.91 -5.46 34.16
C ASP A 646 1.07 -6.87 34.76
N GLU A 647 1.49 -6.92 36.02
CA GLU A 647 1.71 -8.19 36.72
C GLU A 647 0.41 -9.00 36.93
N GLU A 648 -0.72 -8.33 37.01
CA GLU A 648 -2.02 -8.99 37.25
C GLU A 648 -2.49 -9.75 36.02
N SER A 649 -2.55 -9.09 34.85
CA SER A 649 -3.01 -9.71 33.61
C SER A 649 -1.90 -10.49 32.89
N GLY A 650 -0.63 -10.13 33.09
CA GLY A 650 0.49 -10.70 32.37
C GLY A 650 0.61 -10.22 30.90
N TYR A 651 0.06 -9.06 30.63
CA TYR A 651 0.19 -8.33 29.37
C TYR A 651 0.85 -6.97 29.59
N PHE A 652 1.33 -6.35 28.53
CA PHE A 652 1.69 -4.96 28.55
C PHE A 652 0.45 -4.09 28.30
N GLY A 653 0.37 -2.96 29.01
CA GLY A 653 -0.74 -2.02 28.90
C GLY A 653 -0.36 -0.74 28.15
N TYR A 654 -1.36 0.10 27.92
CA TYR A 654 -1.16 1.48 27.48
C TYR A 654 -0.79 2.32 28.70
N THR A 655 0.38 2.96 28.67
CA THR A 655 0.85 3.80 29.79
C THR A 655 0.18 5.16 29.74
N GLU A 656 -0.49 5.56 30.81
CA GLU A 656 -1.19 6.83 30.95
C GLU A 656 -0.35 7.84 31.75
N TYR A 657 -0.52 9.11 31.43
CA TYR A 657 0.21 10.25 32.01
C TYR A 657 -0.75 11.33 32.49
N ASP A 658 -0.33 12.09 33.50
CA ASP A 658 -1.00 13.33 33.90
C ASP A 658 -0.57 14.50 32.99
N GLU A 659 -1.19 15.68 33.21
CA GLU A 659 -0.88 16.91 32.46
C GLU A 659 0.56 17.39 32.62
N ASN A 660 1.26 16.93 33.68
CA ASN A 660 2.64 17.26 33.96
C ASN A 660 3.63 16.24 33.36
N GLY A 661 3.14 15.21 32.68
CA GLY A 661 3.94 14.15 32.09
C GLY A 661 4.40 13.07 33.08
N ASN A 662 3.78 12.96 34.25
CA ASN A 662 4.06 11.88 35.19
C ASN A 662 3.23 10.66 34.85
N VAL A 663 3.81 9.47 34.94
CA VAL A 663 3.09 8.20 34.78
C VAL A 663 2.05 8.01 35.87
N THR A 664 0.80 7.78 35.50
CA THR A 664 -0.32 7.52 36.41
C THR A 664 -0.65 6.04 36.52
N GLY A 665 -0.19 5.23 35.56
CA GLY A 665 -0.42 3.79 35.54
C GLY A 665 -0.64 3.28 34.10
N ILE A 666 -1.37 2.17 33.98
CA ILE A 666 -1.83 1.65 32.70
C ILE A 666 -3.34 1.81 32.56
N MET A 667 -3.79 1.91 31.32
CA MET A 667 -5.22 2.03 31.00
C MET A 667 -5.99 0.76 31.39
N ARG A 668 -7.06 0.95 32.17
CA ARG A 668 -7.91 -0.14 32.68
C ARG A 668 -9.39 0.11 32.38
N THR A 669 -10.18 -0.98 32.35
CA THR A 669 -11.64 -0.91 32.36
C THR A 669 -12.15 -0.37 33.70
N ALA A 670 -13.42 -0.06 33.77
CA ALA A 670 -14.05 0.36 35.04
C ALA A 670 -13.94 -0.71 36.15
N ASP A 671 -13.87 -1.99 35.80
CA ASP A 671 -13.70 -3.09 36.72
C ASP A 671 -12.25 -3.43 37.04
N GLY A 672 -11.29 -2.63 36.51
CA GLY A 672 -9.87 -2.76 36.78
C GLY A 672 -9.11 -3.71 35.85
N GLU A 673 -9.76 -4.32 34.85
CA GLU A 673 -9.09 -5.17 33.88
C GLU A 673 -8.17 -4.35 32.96
N ASN A 674 -6.98 -4.87 32.67
CA ASN A 674 -6.09 -4.26 31.66
C ASN A 674 -6.79 -4.17 30.29
N PHE A 675 -6.87 -2.97 29.73
CA PHE A 675 -7.57 -2.74 28.46
C PHE A 675 -6.79 -3.22 27.23
N ASN A 676 -5.60 -3.79 27.41
CA ASN A 676 -4.71 -4.21 26.34
C ASN A 676 -4.38 -5.72 26.35
N LYS A 677 -5.33 -6.55 26.75
CA LYS A 677 -5.21 -8.01 26.61
C LYS A 677 -5.47 -8.38 25.15
N GLY A 678 -4.41 -8.57 24.40
CA GLY A 678 -4.48 -8.88 22.99
C GLY A 678 -3.18 -8.66 22.25
N MET A 679 -3.28 -8.47 20.95
CA MET A 679 -2.14 -8.44 20.05
C MET A 679 -1.17 -7.30 20.38
N ASP A 680 -1.64 -6.09 20.68
CA ASP A 680 -0.77 -4.96 21.07
C ASP A 680 -0.02 -5.30 22.37
N GLY A 681 -0.70 -5.88 23.36
CA GLY A 681 -0.14 -6.24 24.67
C GLY A 681 0.93 -7.32 24.65
N VAL A 682 1.05 -8.11 23.56
CA VAL A 682 2.09 -9.13 23.38
C VAL A 682 3.25 -8.66 22.51
N TYR A 683 3.16 -7.55 21.84
CA TYR A 683 4.19 -7.07 20.88
C TYR A 683 5.61 -6.90 21.44
N PRO A 684 5.82 -6.60 22.73
CA PRO A 684 7.19 -6.61 23.29
C PRO A 684 7.95 -7.93 23.11
N ILE A 685 7.26 -9.07 22.93
CA ILE A 685 7.91 -10.34 22.56
C ILE A 685 8.42 -10.32 21.10
N VAL A 686 7.66 -9.69 20.20
CA VAL A 686 8.06 -9.50 18.79
C VAL A 686 9.32 -8.63 18.70
N ALA A 687 9.41 -7.62 19.53
CA ALA A 687 10.60 -6.78 19.68
C ALA A 687 11.79 -7.51 20.29
N GLY A 688 11.57 -8.67 20.92
CA GLY A 688 12.59 -9.32 21.75
C GLY A 688 13.01 -8.42 22.93
N ALA A 689 12.03 -7.70 23.51
CA ALA A 689 12.23 -6.72 24.59
C ALA A 689 11.80 -7.27 25.95
N VAL A 690 11.44 -8.55 26.04
CA VAL A 690 11.00 -9.19 27.27
C VAL A 690 11.65 -10.56 27.43
N GLU A 691 12.04 -10.90 28.65
CA GLU A 691 12.75 -12.13 28.98
C GLU A 691 12.13 -12.79 30.26
N GLY A 692 12.61 -13.98 30.58
CA GLY A 692 12.28 -14.71 31.80
C GLY A 692 10.78 -15.07 31.90
N GLU A 693 10.22 -14.95 33.11
CA GLU A 693 8.83 -15.35 33.41
C GLU A 693 7.80 -14.50 32.65
N ARG A 694 8.06 -13.24 32.41
CA ARG A 694 7.19 -12.36 31.63
C ARG A 694 7.06 -12.85 30.18
N LYS A 695 8.17 -13.20 29.55
CA LYS A 695 8.18 -13.79 28.21
C LYS A 695 7.42 -15.12 28.16
N LYS A 696 7.64 -15.98 29.16
CA LYS A 696 6.95 -17.25 29.26
C LYS A 696 5.43 -17.07 29.37
N LYS A 697 4.99 -16.11 30.17
CA LYS A 697 3.56 -15.78 30.37
C LYS A 697 2.92 -15.29 29.07
N LEU A 698 3.60 -14.40 28.31
CA LEU A 698 3.12 -13.97 27.00
C LEU A 698 3.01 -15.12 25.99
N LEU A 699 3.97 -16.04 25.97
CA LEU A 699 3.91 -17.23 25.12
C LEU A 699 2.76 -18.15 25.51
N GLU A 700 2.48 -18.28 26.81
CA GLU A 700 1.32 -19.02 27.31
C GLU A 700 0.01 -18.42 26.83
N HIS A 701 -0.18 -17.09 26.92
CA HIS A 701 -1.35 -16.39 26.39
C HIS A 701 -1.54 -16.62 24.89
N ILE A 702 -0.48 -16.44 24.11
CA ILE A 702 -0.53 -16.61 22.65
C ILE A 702 -0.94 -18.04 22.24
N LYS A 703 -0.50 -19.07 23.01
CA LYS A 703 -0.76 -20.47 22.71
C LYS A 703 -2.04 -21.02 23.35
N ASN A 704 -2.67 -20.27 24.25
CA ASN A 704 -3.83 -20.73 24.99
C ASN A 704 -5.12 -20.68 24.13
N PRO A 705 -5.80 -21.83 23.92
CA PRO A 705 -7.01 -21.87 23.11
C PRO A 705 -8.22 -21.15 23.76
N ASN A 706 -8.16 -20.82 25.06
CA ASN A 706 -9.17 -20.02 25.73
C ASN A 706 -8.86 -18.51 25.74
N GLU A 707 -7.71 -18.11 25.25
CA GLU A 707 -7.23 -16.73 25.25
C GLU A 707 -6.97 -16.25 23.80
N MET A 708 -5.76 -16.45 23.24
CA MET A 708 -5.44 -15.92 21.92
C MET A 708 -5.44 -16.96 20.79
N TRP A 709 -5.21 -18.24 21.06
CA TRP A 709 -5.15 -19.28 20.02
C TRP A 709 -6.54 -19.80 19.65
N SER A 710 -7.22 -19.14 18.73
CA SER A 710 -8.56 -19.53 18.27
C SER A 710 -8.56 -20.66 17.22
N ALA A 711 -9.76 -21.08 16.85
CA ALA A 711 -9.97 -22.05 15.77
C ALA A 711 -9.57 -21.53 14.36
N ALA A 712 -9.41 -20.22 14.19
CA ALA A 712 -9.01 -19.55 12.95
C ALA A 712 -7.56 -19.03 13.00
N GLY A 713 -6.89 -19.10 14.12
CA GLY A 713 -5.55 -18.60 14.35
C GLY A 713 -5.49 -17.69 15.58
N ILE A 714 -4.47 -16.84 15.65
CA ILE A 714 -4.29 -15.94 16.78
C ILE A 714 -5.29 -14.77 16.67
N SER A 715 -6.19 -14.67 17.67
CA SER A 715 -7.17 -13.58 17.77
C SER A 715 -6.47 -12.23 18.00
N ALA A 716 -7.02 -11.16 17.44
CA ALA A 716 -6.51 -9.81 17.69
C ALA A 716 -6.66 -9.38 19.15
N VAL A 717 -7.71 -9.83 19.82
CA VAL A 717 -7.99 -9.60 21.25
C VAL A 717 -8.10 -10.95 21.95
N ASP A 718 -7.64 -11.03 23.19
CA ASP A 718 -7.80 -12.18 24.05
C ASP A 718 -9.30 -12.50 24.22
N MET A 719 -9.71 -13.70 23.85
CA MET A 719 -11.12 -14.15 23.86
C MET A 719 -11.70 -14.19 25.28
N SER A 720 -10.87 -14.16 26.31
CA SER A 720 -11.31 -14.08 27.73
C SER A 720 -11.50 -12.63 28.21
N ALA A 721 -11.11 -11.63 27.45
CA ALA A 721 -11.26 -10.24 27.84
C ALA A 721 -12.73 -9.80 27.79
N SER A 722 -13.15 -8.97 28.76
CA SER A 722 -14.54 -8.51 28.86
C SER A 722 -15.02 -7.67 27.67
N TYR A 723 -14.09 -7.13 26.90
CA TYR A 723 -14.31 -6.29 25.72
C TYR A 723 -14.07 -7.04 24.41
N TYR A 724 -13.83 -8.35 24.42
CA TYR A 724 -13.71 -9.17 23.22
C TYR A 724 -15.06 -9.25 22.48
N PHE A 725 -14.98 -9.23 21.15
CA PHE A 725 -16.15 -9.37 20.30
C PHE A 725 -15.81 -10.26 19.08
N ASP A 726 -16.35 -11.46 19.03
CA ASP A 726 -15.98 -12.51 18.07
C ASP A 726 -16.31 -12.20 16.61
N ASP A 727 -17.12 -11.20 16.34
CA ASP A 727 -17.49 -10.71 15.00
C ASP A 727 -16.91 -9.30 14.72
N GLY A 728 -15.99 -8.85 15.56
CA GLY A 728 -15.35 -7.54 15.42
C GLY A 728 -14.24 -7.53 14.37
N TYR A 729 -14.01 -6.38 13.74
CA TYR A 729 -13.00 -6.21 12.70
C TYR A 729 -11.58 -6.45 13.27
N TRP A 730 -11.08 -5.57 14.13
CA TRP A 730 -9.86 -5.77 14.91
C TRP A 730 -10.12 -6.08 16.39
N ASN A 731 -11.36 -6.22 16.74
CA ASN A 731 -11.80 -6.57 18.10
C ASN A 731 -12.05 -8.08 18.28
N GLY A 732 -11.56 -8.91 17.37
CA GLY A 732 -11.73 -10.34 17.46
C GLY A 732 -11.19 -11.14 16.29
N ASN A 733 -11.40 -10.71 15.06
CA ASN A 733 -11.01 -11.46 13.86
C ASN A 733 -9.50 -11.74 13.78
N VAL A 734 -9.16 -12.72 12.95
CA VAL A 734 -7.78 -13.15 12.72
C VAL A 734 -7.23 -12.46 11.48
N TRP A 735 -6.05 -11.88 11.61
CA TRP A 735 -5.36 -11.15 10.56
C TRP A 735 -4.00 -11.74 10.28
N MET A 736 -3.68 -11.99 9.00
CA MET A 736 -2.45 -12.67 8.60
C MET A 736 -1.18 -11.86 8.93
N SER A 737 -1.26 -10.55 8.92
CA SER A 737 -0.16 -9.63 9.24
C SER A 737 0.38 -9.85 10.66
N HIS A 738 -0.48 -9.82 11.68
CA HIS A 738 -0.04 -10.02 13.05
C HIS A 738 0.40 -11.44 13.32
N GLN A 739 -0.27 -12.42 12.72
CA GLN A 739 0.17 -13.81 12.79
C GLN A 739 1.58 -14.01 12.22
N TRP A 740 1.91 -13.27 11.16
CA TRP A 740 3.24 -13.33 10.57
C TRP A 740 4.32 -12.82 11.53
N PHE A 741 4.07 -11.72 12.24
CA PHE A 741 4.99 -11.23 13.26
C PHE A 741 5.21 -12.27 14.37
N ILE A 742 4.14 -12.88 14.86
CA ILE A 742 4.23 -13.94 15.87
C ILE A 742 4.93 -15.18 15.31
N TRP A 743 4.64 -15.58 14.07
CA TRP A 743 5.31 -16.68 13.39
C TRP A 743 6.83 -16.49 13.33
N LYS A 744 7.30 -15.31 12.92
CA LYS A 744 8.74 -14.98 12.92
C LYS A 744 9.31 -15.02 14.34
N THR A 745 8.56 -14.55 15.31
CA THR A 745 8.94 -14.59 16.73
C THR A 745 9.05 -16.03 17.24
N MET A 746 8.18 -16.93 16.83
CA MET A 746 8.27 -18.35 17.20
C MET A 746 9.56 -18.98 16.64
N LEU A 747 9.95 -18.61 15.41
CA LEU A 747 11.25 -19.06 14.86
C LEU A 747 12.42 -18.53 15.68
N ASP A 748 12.40 -17.28 16.13
CA ASP A 748 13.43 -16.71 17.02
C ASP A 748 13.49 -17.39 18.39
N ASN A 749 12.39 -18.02 18.82
CA ASN A 749 12.31 -18.72 20.10
C ASN A 749 12.51 -20.26 19.99
N GLY A 750 12.78 -20.78 18.81
CA GLY A 750 12.94 -22.22 18.58
C GLY A 750 11.64 -23.03 18.65
N GLU A 751 10.49 -22.35 18.57
CA GLU A 751 9.14 -22.91 18.66
C GLU A 751 8.61 -23.31 17.26
N ALA A 752 9.35 -24.15 16.56
CA ALA A 752 9.09 -24.55 15.18
C ALA A 752 7.70 -25.20 14.99
N ASP A 753 7.25 -25.98 15.96
CA ASP A 753 5.94 -26.66 15.87
C ASP A 753 4.81 -25.63 15.85
N PHE A 754 4.80 -24.70 16.79
CA PHE A 754 3.76 -23.69 16.86
C PHE A 754 3.84 -22.69 15.67
N ALA A 755 5.06 -22.36 15.19
CA ALA A 755 5.24 -21.60 13.96
C ALA A 755 4.56 -22.32 12.77
N TYR A 756 4.76 -23.64 12.64
CA TYR A 756 4.10 -24.42 11.60
C TYR A 756 2.58 -24.46 11.76
N ASP A 757 2.06 -24.58 12.99
CA ASP A 757 0.61 -24.58 13.25
C ASP A 757 -0.04 -23.27 12.80
N ILE A 758 0.58 -22.12 13.09
CA ILE A 758 0.14 -20.80 12.61
C ILE A 758 0.04 -20.80 11.09
N ALA A 759 1.14 -21.13 10.41
CA ALA A 759 1.22 -21.07 8.94
C ALA A 759 0.25 -22.06 8.29
N LYS A 760 0.18 -23.29 8.80
CA LYS A 760 -0.66 -24.35 8.25
C LYS A 760 -2.15 -24.04 8.38
N LEU A 761 -2.58 -23.57 9.56
CA LEU A 761 -3.98 -23.21 9.78
C LEU A 761 -4.41 -22.08 8.84
N ALA A 762 -3.57 -21.06 8.71
CA ALA A 762 -3.82 -19.94 7.80
C ALA A 762 -3.89 -20.39 6.35
N LEU A 763 -2.95 -21.21 5.90
CA LEU A 763 -2.90 -21.73 4.53
C LEU A 763 -4.09 -22.62 4.18
N ASP A 764 -4.50 -23.51 5.10
CA ASP A 764 -5.65 -24.38 4.89
C ASP A 764 -6.95 -23.56 4.82
N MET A 765 -7.15 -22.63 5.73
CA MET A 765 -8.31 -21.75 5.76
C MET A 765 -8.39 -20.85 4.52
N TRP A 766 -7.27 -20.26 4.11
CA TRP A 766 -7.19 -19.44 2.92
C TRP A 766 -7.48 -20.24 1.65
N LYS A 767 -6.95 -21.45 1.55
CA LYS A 767 -7.24 -22.38 0.46
C LYS A 767 -8.72 -22.68 0.35
N ASP A 768 -9.35 -23.06 1.47
CA ASP A 768 -10.77 -23.43 1.49
C ASP A 768 -11.65 -22.25 1.07
N GLU A 769 -11.34 -21.03 1.54
CA GLU A 769 -12.05 -19.82 1.14
C GLU A 769 -11.85 -19.50 -0.35
N THR A 770 -10.59 -19.57 -0.85
CA THR A 770 -10.28 -19.30 -2.26
C THR A 770 -10.91 -20.31 -3.19
N ASP A 771 -10.90 -21.59 -2.86
CA ASP A 771 -11.56 -22.64 -3.63
C ASP A 771 -13.08 -22.41 -3.73
N PHE A 772 -13.66 -21.80 -2.69
CA PHE A 772 -15.08 -21.50 -2.64
C PHE A 772 -15.47 -20.20 -3.38
N THR A 773 -14.67 -19.10 -3.23
CA THR A 773 -15.06 -17.76 -3.68
C THR A 773 -14.19 -17.19 -4.79
N TYR A 774 -13.00 -17.73 -5.05
CA TYR A 774 -11.95 -17.15 -5.89
C TYR A 774 -11.46 -15.76 -5.45
N ASN A 775 -11.75 -15.34 -4.21
CA ASN A 775 -11.36 -14.04 -3.68
C ASN A 775 -10.23 -14.12 -2.66
N THR A 776 -9.62 -12.99 -2.44
CA THR A 776 -8.69 -12.68 -1.34
C THR A 776 -9.37 -11.70 -0.38
N TYR A 777 -9.06 -11.77 0.93
CA TYR A 777 -9.77 -11.03 1.96
C TYR A 777 -8.81 -10.34 2.94
N GLU A 778 -9.34 -9.40 3.71
CA GLU A 778 -8.60 -8.69 4.76
C GLU A 778 -8.35 -9.57 5.98
N CYS A 779 -9.39 -10.20 6.50
CA CYS A 779 -9.36 -10.97 7.74
C CYS A 779 -10.27 -12.19 7.67
N PHE A 780 -10.25 -13.00 8.73
CA PHE A 780 -11.08 -14.19 8.86
C PHE A 780 -11.82 -14.20 10.21
N GLY A 781 -13.11 -14.47 10.15
CA GLY A 781 -13.95 -14.63 11.33
C GLY A 781 -13.61 -15.91 12.10
N ILE A 782 -13.53 -15.82 13.44
CA ILE A 782 -13.14 -16.96 14.28
C ILE A 782 -14.19 -18.08 14.21
N ALA A 783 -15.46 -17.73 14.38
CA ALA A 783 -16.55 -18.71 14.40
C ALA A 783 -16.81 -19.34 13.03
N THR A 784 -16.70 -18.56 11.96
CA THR A 784 -17.06 -18.98 10.61
C THR A 784 -15.88 -19.56 9.83
N LYS A 785 -14.65 -19.15 10.14
CA LYS A 785 -13.44 -19.40 9.36
C LYS A 785 -13.56 -18.91 7.91
N ARG A 786 -14.41 -17.92 7.67
CA ARG A 786 -14.67 -17.34 6.36
C ARG A 786 -13.97 -16.00 6.23
N GLY A 787 -13.57 -15.69 5.01
CA GLY A 787 -13.03 -14.38 4.67
C GLY A 787 -14.06 -13.28 4.93
N GLY A 788 -13.60 -12.15 5.46
CA GLY A 788 -14.43 -11.02 5.83
C GLY A 788 -13.95 -9.71 5.26
N TRP A 789 -14.85 -8.74 5.28
CA TRP A 789 -14.69 -7.36 4.85
C TRP A 789 -14.42 -7.25 3.35
N PHE A 790 -13.35 -6.58 2.95
CA PHE A 790 -13.14 -6.33 1.53
C PHE A 790 -12.42 -7.50 0.85
N HIS A 791 -12.90 -7.86 -0.34
CA HIS A 791 -12.27 -8.82 -1.22
C HIS A 791 -11.37 -8.12 -2.25
N ASN A 792 -10.61 -8.90 -3.02
CA ASN A 792 -9.52 -8.43 -3.86
C ASN A 792 -8.46 -7.64 -3.06
N PHE A 793 -8.29 -8.00 -1.79
CA PHE A 793 -7.36 -7.41 -0.86
C PHE A 793 -6.03 -8.19 -0.88
N GLY A 794 -4.90 -7.48 -0.99
CA GLY A 794 -3.58 -8.09 -1.07
C GLY A 794 -2.68 -7.77 0.12
N GLY A 795 -2.66 -6.52 0.57
CA GLY A 795 -1.74 -5.97 1.55
C GLY A 795 -1.37 -6.87 2.72
N LEU A 796 -2.10 -6.77 3.82
CA LEU A 796 -1.83 -7.51 5.06
C LEU A 796 -2.00 -9.04 4.94
N SER A 797 -2.51 -9.53 3.81
CA SER A 797 -2.69 -10.96 3.52
C SER A 797 -1.49 -11.59 2.81
N ALA A 798 -0.49 -10.80 2.43
CA ALA A 798 0.75 -11.28 1.79
C ALA A 798 1.45 -12.45 2.53
N PRO A 799 1.38 -12.60 3.87
CA PRO A 799 1.96 -13.72 4.58
C PRO A 799 1.57 -15.11 4.05
N ILE A 800 0.42 -15.26 3.44
CA ILE A 800 0.00 -16.53 2.81
C ILE A 800 1.00 -16.99 1.74
N CYS A 801 1.46 -16.08 0.86
CA CYS A 801 2.49 -16.42 -0.12
C CYS A 801 3.84 -16.71 0.54
N ILE A 802 4.18 -15.96 1.60
CA ILE A 802 5.45 -16.15 2.35
C ILE A 802 5.46 -17.53 3.01
N TRP A 803 4.39 -17.93 3.70
CA TRP A 803 4.29 -19.24 4.37
C TRP A 803 4.27 -20.39 3.37
N ALA A 804 3.53 -20.27 2.26
CA ALA A 804 3.52 -21.28 1.22
C ALA A 804 4.92 -21.51 0.64
N ASN A 805 5.68 -20.45 0.39
CA ASN A 805 7.06 -20.54 -0.08
C ASN A 805 7.98 -21.10 1.01
N ALA A 806 7.86 -20.64 2.26
CA ALA A 806 8.71 -21.08 3.37
C ALA A 806 8.67 -22.60 3.58
N TYR A 807 7.49 -23.22 3.48
CA TYR A 807 7.32 -24.64 3.81
C TYR A 807 7.24 -25.57 2.59
N PHE A 808 6.98 -25.03 1.38
CA PHE A 808 6.69 -25.91 0.25
C PHE A 808 7.42 -25.56 -1.05
N LYS A 809 8.00 -24.38 -1.19
CA LYS A 809 8.71 -24.00 -2.41
C LYS A 809 10.19 -24.37 -2.31
N PRO A 810 10.71 -25.26 -3.17
CA PRO A 810 12.14 -25.52 -3.23
C PRO A 810 12.98 -24.26 -3.38
N GLN A 811 14.21 -24.30 -2.86
CA GLN A 811 15.19 -23.21 -2.87
C GLN A 811 14.81 -22.02 -1.95
N THR A 812 13.98 -22.24 -0.92
CA THR A 812 13.59 -21.20 0.03
C THR A 812 14.35 -21.34 1.35
N VAL A 813 14.92 -20.22 1.81
CA VAL A 813 15.56 -20.09 3.13
C VAL A 813 14.75 -19.09 3.96
N THR A 814 14.31 -19.54 5.12
CA THR A 814 13.49 -18.75 6.04
C THR A 814 14.12 -18.73 7.43
N THR A 815 14.16 -17.56 8.04
CA THR A 815 14.74 -17.36 9.37
C THR A 815 13.80 -16.48 10.22
N GLY A 816 14.02 -16.45 11.53
CA GLY A 816 13.44 -15.43 12.40
C GLY A 816 13.96 -14.03 12.10
N PHE A 817 13.60 -13.06 12.96
CA PHE A 817 14.07 -11.67 12.83
C PHE A 817 15.57 -11.53 13.18
N ASP A 818 16.02 -12.28 14.18
CA ASP A 818 17.36 -12.11 14.78
C ASP A 818 18.46 -12.91 14.07
N VAL A 819 18.18 -13.55 12.94
CA VAL A 819 19.15 -14.26 12.12
C VAL A 819 19.47 -13.49 10.85
N TRP A 820 20.71 -13.07 10.69
CA TRP A 820 21.24 -12.47 9.46
C TRP A 820 21.86 -13.55 8.57
N THR A 821 21.66 -13.45 7.26
CA THR A 821 22.36 -14.30 6.28
C THR A 821 23.30 -13.48 5.42
N ASP A 822 24.59 -13.79 5.49
CA ASP A 822 25.63 -13.15 4.67
C ASP A 822 25.50 -13.56 3.20
N TYR A 823 25.13 -14.82 2.97
CA TYR A 823 24.73 -15.33 1.66
C TYR A 823 23.85 -16.58 1.78
N GLN A 824 23.07 -16.80 0.73
CA GLN A 824 22.22 -17.98 0.52
C GLN A 824 22.45 -18.49 -0.90
N LYS A 825 22.96 -19.70 -1.05
CA LYS A 825 23.09 -20.35 -2.35
C LYS A 825 22.32 -21.66 -2.31
N THR A 826 21.25 -21.71 -3.07
CA THR A 826 20.34 -22.87 -3.11
C THR A 826 20.20 -23.42 -4.52
N THR A 827 20.03 -24.72 -4.60
CA THR A 827 19.54 -25.45 -5.78
C THR A 827 18.35 -26.31 -5.35
N ASP A 828 17.75 -27.02 -6.26
CA ASP A 828 16.65 -27.93 -5.88
C ASP A 828 17.05 -28.93 -4.79
N ASN A 829 18.30 -29.42 -4.80
CA ASN A 829 18.77 -30.51 -3.95
C ASN A 829 19.91 -30.12 -3.00
N SER A 830 20.23 -28.84 -2.87
CA SER A 830 21.32 -28.44 -1.96
C SER A 830 21.15 -27.00 -1.49
N ALA A 831 21.74 -26.68 -0.34
CA ALA A 831 21.86 -25.31 0.16
C ALA A 831 23.24 -25.10 0.80
N ASN A 832 23.75 -23.86 0.66
CA ASN A 832 24.94 -23.40 1.38
C ASN A 832 24.65 -21.98 1.87
N ILE A 833 24.57 -21.80 3.19
CA ILE A 833 24.07 -20.61 3.84
C ILE A 833 25.07 -20.18 4.92
N LYS A 834 25.60 -18.96 4.83
CA LYS A 834 26.37 -18.35 5.90
C LYS A 834 25.50 -17.42 6.69
N PHE A 835 25.39 -17.64 8.00
CA PHE A 835 24.50 -16.87 8.86
C PHE A 835 25.19 -16.42 10.16
N LYS A 836 24.57 -15.42 10.81
CA LYS A 836 24.90 -14.92 12.14
C LYS A 836 23.62 -14.80 12.96
N TYR A 837 23.67 -15.09 14.25
CA TYR A 837 22.57 -14.93 15.19
C TYR A 837 22.82 -13.76 16.13
N PHE A 838 21.92 -12.80 16.14
CA PHE A 838 21.97 -11.56 16.94
C PHE A 838 21.04 -11.60 18.15
N GLY A 839 20.21 -12.62 18.28
CA GLY A 839 19.23 -12.72 19.34
C GLY A 839 19.77 -13.25 20.68
N ASN A 840 18.86 -13.22 21.67
CA ASN A 840 19.12 -13.66 23.04
C ASN A 840 18.31 -14.89 23.46
N CYS A 841 17.40 -15.37 22.61
CA CYS A 841 16.57 -16.54 22.92
C CYS A 841 17.41 -17.79 23.06
N ASP A 842 17.02 -18.71 23.97
CA ASP A 842 17.77 -19.92 24.26
C ASP A 842 17.94 -20.82 23.02
N LYS A 843 16.96 -20.79 22.13
CA LYS A 843 16.97 -21.51 20.85
C LYS A 843 16.42 -20.63 19.75
N TYR A 844 16.78 -20.92 18.50
CA TYR A 844 16.20 -20.32 17.30
C TYR A 844 16.12 -21.35 16.18
N THR A 845 15.19 -21.18 15.25
CA THR A 845 14.97 -22.12 14.14
C THR A 845 15.15 -21.44 12.79
N MET A 846 15.79 -22.16 11.87
CA MET A 846 15.84 -21.84 10.45
C MET A 846 15.09 -22.93 9.67
N ILE A 847 14.34 -22.54 8.63
CA ILE A 847 13.64 -23.46 7.72
C ILE A 847 14.29 -23.36 6.35
N ILE A 848 14.73 -24.49 5.82
CA ILE A 848 15.28 -24.59 4.48
C ILE A 848 14.45 -25.58 3.69
N THR A 849 13.79 -25.10 2.65
CA THR A 849 12.94 -25.94 1.79
C THR A 849 13.64 -26.23 0.48
N LEU A 850 13.83 -27.51 0.22
CA LEU A 850 14.46 -28.10 -0.97
C LEU A 850 13.48 -29.08 -1.64
N SER A 851 13.91 -29.77 -2.69
CA SER A 851 13.08 -30.74 -3.40
C SER A 851 12.62 -31.90 -2.49
N ASP A 852 11.39 -32.35 -2.63
CA ASP A 852 10.85 -33.52 -1.93
C ASP A 852 11.24 -34.89 -2.59
N LYS A 853 12.12 -34.86 -3.60
CA LYS A 853 12.47 -36.03 -4.40
C LYS A 853 13.64 -36.83 -3.85
N VAL A 854 14.43 -36.24 -2.96
CA VAL A 854 15.66 -36.81 -2.43
C VAL A 854 15.70 -36.74 -0.89
N LYS A 855 16.64 -37.45 -0.28
CA LYS A 855 16.96 -37.34 1.14
C LYS A 855 18.14 -36.40 1.35
N TYR A 856 18.31 -35.87 2.53
CA TYR A 856 19.33 -34.87 2.83
C TYR A 856 20.21 -35.25 4.02
N VAL A 857 21.44 -34.76 3.96
CA VAL A 857 22.36 -34.65 5.10
C VAL A 857 22.78 -33.20 5.26
N ALA A 858 23.00 -32.75 6.50
CA ALA A 858 23.35 -31.38 6.82
C ALA A 858 24.63 -31.32 7.66
N TYR A 859 25.39 -30.23 7.44
CA TYR A 859 26.64 -29.96 8.15
C TYR A 859 26.66 -28.48 8.58
N LEU A 860 27.10 -28.21 9.81
CA LEU A 860 27.45 -26.90 10.28
C LEU A 860 28.95 -26.79 10.47
N ASP A 861 29.61 -25.88 9.75
CA ASP A 861 31.07 -25.73 9.72
C ASP A 861 31.80 -27.08 9.51
N GLY A 862 31.26 -27.94 8.65
CA GLY A 862 31.79 -29.26 8.32
C GLY A 862 31.43 -30.37 9.32
N GLN A 863 30.74 -30.08 10.41
CA GLN A 863 30.26 -31.09 11.37
C GLN A 863 28.84 -31.50 11.03
N LYS A 864 28.57 -32.80 10.95
CA LYS A 864 27.23 -33.33 10.68
C LYS A 864 26.29 -32.94 11.81
N ILE A 865 25.10 -32.42 11.44
CA ILE A 865 24.05 -32.03 12.37
C ILE A 865 22.72 -32.66 11.99
N ASP A 866 21.85 -32.81 12.98
CA ASP A 866 20.50 -33.28 12.80
C ASP A 866 19.53 -32.15 12.46
N PHE A 867 18.43 -32.50 11.83
CA PHE A 867 17.31 -31.59 11.51
C PHE A 867 15.99 -32.34 11.64
N ASN A 868 14.91 -31.59 11.80
CA ASN A 868 13.56 -32.10 11.68
C ASN A 868 13.05 -31.88 10.24
N GLU A 869 12.48 -32.92 9.62
CA GLU A 869 11.83 -32.78 8.33
C GLU A 869 10.33 -32.61 8.54
N ARG A 870 9.84 -31.37 8.50
CA ARG A 870 8.44 -31.01 8.77
C ARG A 870 7.49 -31.59 7.73
N ASN A 871 7.82 -31.38 6.48
CA ASN A 871 7.25 -32.04 5.31
C ASN A 871 8.43 -32.49 4.46
N LYS A 872 8.21 -33.46 3.58
CA LYS A 872 9.30 -33.96 2.73
C LYS A 872 9.91 -32.80 1.94
N GLY A 873 11.20 -32.58 2.15
CA GLY A 873 11.97 -31.46 1.59
C GLY A 873 11.95 -30.16 2.40
N SER A 874 11.11 -30.04 3.45
CA SER A 874 11.10 -28.90 4.35
C SER A 874 11.86 -29.21 5.64
N LEU A 875 13.08 -28.67 5.76
CA LEU A 875 14.07 -29.02 6.77
C LEU A 875 14.15 -27.89 7.82
N GLU A 876 13.90 -28.25 9.08
CA GLU A 876 13.96 -27.33 10.23
C GLU A 876 15.23 -27.60 11.05
N PHE A 877 16.02 -26.54 11.21
CA PHE A 877 17.23 -26.53 12.00
C PHE A 877 17.03 -25.70 13.25
N THR A 878 16.93 -26.31 14.41
CA THR A 878 16.83 -25.62 15.69
C THR A 878 18.19 -25.61 16.38
N PHE A 879 18.75 -24.42 16.55
CA PHE A 879 20.04 -24.18 17.15
C PHE A 879 19.92 -23.66 18.58
N ASP A 880 20.88 -24.04 19.43
CA ASP A 880 21.08 -23.40 20.74
C ASP A 880 21.66 -21.99 20.58
N LYS A 881 21.38 -21.06 21.49
CA LYS A 881 21.87 -19.67 21.49
C LYS A 881 23.41 -19.54 21.45
N ASN A 882 24.13 -20.59 21.83
CA ASN A 882 25.60 -20.59 21.79
C ASN A 882 26.12 -20.72 20.34
N VAL A 883 25.31 -21.19 19.41
CA VAL A 883 25.61 -21.18 17.97
C VAL A 883 25.34 -19.76 17.45
N LYS A 884 26.36 -18.91 17.46
CA LYS A 884 26.28 -17.51 17.04
C LYS A 884 26.34 -17.30 15.53
N GLY A 885 26.43 -18.37 14.75
CA GLY A 885 26.51 -18.38 13.29
C GLY A 885 27.35 -19.52 12.78
N GLY A 886 27.58 -19.54 11.49
CA GLY A 886 28.36 -20.56 10.82
C GLY A 886 27.99 -20.72 9.36
N VAL A 887 28.52 -21.74 8.72
CA VAL A 887 28.17 -22.15 7.35
C VAL A 887 27.35 -23.43 7.42
N LEU A 888 26.05 -23.32 7.12
CA LEU A 888 25.15 -24.47 7.00
C LEU A 888 25.19 -25.01 5.58
N GLU A 889 25.64 -26.23 5.42
CA GLU A 889 25.66 -26.97 4.17
C GLU A 889 24.65 -28.10 4.20
N ILE A 890 23.78 -28.18 3.18
CA ILE A 890 22.82 -29.26 2.99
C ILE A 890 23.09 -29.90 1.63
N LYS A 891 23.17 -31.20 1.61
CA LYS A 891 23.47 -31.98 0.41
C LYS A 891 22.52 -33.18 0.32
N GLU A 892 22.35 -33.68 -0.90
CA GLU A 892 21.66 -34.93 -1.15
C GLU A 892 22.39 -36.08 -0.45
N ASP A 893 21.66 -36.92 0.28
CA ASP A 893 22.18 -38.16 0.87
C ASP A 893 22.35 -39.19 -0.22
N GLN A 894 23.56 -39.63 -0.44
CA GLN A 894 23.90 -40.59 -1.49
C GLN A 894 23.84 -42.05 -1.03
N GLU A 895 23.38 -42.27 0.24
CA GLU A 895 23.25 -43.62 0.80
C GLU A 895 21.90 -44.28 0.51
#